data_768f3e5e871a96f6f375221369123510
#
_entry.id   768f3e5e871a96f6f375221369123510
#
_cell.length_a   1.000
_cell.length_b   1.000
_cell.length_c   1.000
_cell.angle_alpha   90.00
_cell.angle_beta   90.00
_cell.angle_gamma   90.00
#
_symmetry.space_group_name_H-M   'P 1'
#
loop_
_entity.id
_entity.type
_entity.pdbx_description
1 polymer ?
#
loop_
_entity_poly.entity_id
_entity_poly.type
_entity_poly.pdbx_seq_one_letter_code
_entity_poly.pdbx_strand_id
1 'polypeptide(L)'
;MLTAKEIRESYKDFFRSKGHQIVPSAPMVIKDDPTLMFTNAGMNQFKDIILGNVAAKHRRVADSQKCLRVSGKHNDLEEVGMDTYHHTMFEMLGNWSFGDYFKQEAIDWAWEYLVDVLKLNPDVLYATVFEGSPAEGLIRDDEAASIWAKHLPESHIINGNKHDNFWEMGDTGPCGPCSEIHIDLRSPEERAAVPGRDLVNHDHPQVIEIWNLVFMQYNRKADGSLEPLPAKVIDTGMGFERLCMALQGKKSNYDTDVFTPLINKIGELAGKKYGEDAKVDVAMRVIADHVRTIAFSIADSQLPGNAKAGYVIRRILRRAVRYAYTFLDQKQAFMYRLVDTLIDSMGEAYPELPKQRDLIMKVIKEEEDAFLRTLENGIRLLDSAIASAKKEGKNEISGKEAFILYDTYGFPLDLTELILKENGMTLDQAEFDSEMATQKARARNAAAVETGDWVVVRDGEQEFVGYDMTKTPTRILRYRKVKQKNNEFYQIVLSVTPFYAEMGGQVGDRGHLVNGDDIVEIYDTKRENGMGVHLTKKLPADIEAVFEAEIDEEARKAISSNHTATHLLHEALREVLGTHVEQRGSFVSPDVLRFDFSHFQKLTPEEIRRVEHLANSRVRAAIPRDEKRCVPILSLIHIS
;
A
#
# COMPACT_ATOMS: atom_id res chain seq x y z
N MET A 1 20.53 -30.05 6.87
CA MET A 1 20.07 -28.68 7.14
C MET A 1 18.99 -28.41 6.12
N LEU A 2 17.78 -28.03 6.55
CA LEU A 2 16.67 -27.75 5.66
C LEU A 2 16.90 -26.40 4.93
N THR A 3 16.58 -26.38 3.65
CA THR A 3 16.58 -25.13 2.85
C THR A 3 15.29 -24.34 3.10
N ALA A 4 15.31 -23.05 2.80
CA ALA A 4 14.13 -22.19 2.86
C ALA A 4 12.94 -22.76 2.07
N LYS A 5 13.19 -23.32 0.87
CA LYS A 5 12.17 -24.01 0.08
C LYS A 5 11.56 -25.21 0.84
N GLU A 6 12.40 -26.08 1.40
CA GLU A 6 11.95 -27.27 2.14
C GLU A 6 11.15 -26.87 3.40
N ILE A 7 11.58 -25.83 4.10
CA ILE A 7 10.87 -25.30 5.28
C ILE A 7 9.47 -24.81 4.90
N ARG A 8 9.35 -24.02 3.84
CA ARG A 8 8.06 -23.51 3.36
C ARG A 8 7.11 -24.63 2.95
N GLU A 9 7.59 -25.62 2.21
CA GLU A 9 6.77 -26.75 1.79
C GLU A 9 6.42 -27.66 2.98
N SER A 10 7.33 -27.90 3.91
CA SER A 10 7.07 -28.66 5.14
C SER A 10 5.91 -28.07 5.95
N TYR A 11 5.85 -26.73 6.09
CA TYR A 11 4.75 -26.06 6.77
C TYR A 11 3.41 -26.28 6.07
N LYS A 12 3.38 -26.08 4.77
CA LYS A 12 2.16 -26.27 3.97
C LYS A 12 1.70 -27.73 3.99
N ASP A 13 2.61 -28.69 3.92
CA ASP A 13 2.30 -30.11 3.97
C ASP A 13 1.80 -30.53 5.34
N PHE A 14 2.39 -30.01 6.42
CA PHE A 14 1.91 -30.25 7.77
C PHE A 14 0.46 -29.78 7.95
N PHE A 15 0.15 -28.53 7.61
CA PHE A 15 -1.22 -28.03 7.75
C PHE A 15 -2.19 -28.65 6.75
N ARG A 16 -1.75 -29.06 5.57
CA ARG A 16 -2.55 -29.89 4.65
C ARG A 16 -2.95 -31.22 5.31
N SER A 17 -2.03 -31.85 6.04
CA SER A 17 -2.32 -33.10 6.80
C SER A 17 -3.33 -32.88 7.93
N LYS A 18 -3.45 -31.64 8.46
CA LYS A 18 -4.45 -31.23 9.46
C LYS A 18 -5.77 -30.76 8.81
N GLY A 19 -5.94 -30.95 7.50
CA GLY A 19 -7.17 -30.65 6.77
C GLY A 19 -7.30 -29.18 6.35
N HIS A 20 -6.20 -28.41 6.30
CA HIS A 20 -6.22 -27.05 5.79
C HIS A 20 -6.13 -27.02 4.26
N GLN A 21 -6.92 -26.12 3.66
CA GLN A 21 -6.76 -25.76 2.25
C GLN A 21 -5.57 -24.80 2.13
N ILE A 22 -4.60 -25.16 1.30
CA ILE A 22 -3.49 -24.26 0.98
C ILE A 22 -3.98 -23.25 -0.07
N VAL A 23 -3.84 -21.96 0.23
CA VAL A 23 -4.24 -20.86 -0.64
C VAL A 23 -3.01 -20.05 -1.07
N PRO A 24 -3.11 -19.33 -2.21
CA PRO A 24 -2.02 -18.45 -2.65
C PRO A 24 -1.90 -17.22 -1.74
N SER A 25 -0.70 -16.65 -1.70
CA SER A 25 -0.43 -15.35 -1.09
C SER A 25 -1.24 -14.26 -1.77
N ALA A 26 -1.89 -13.40 -0.99
CA ALA A 26 -2.49 -12.18 -1.51
C ALA A 26 -1.40 -11.18 -1.96
N PRO A 27 -1.73 -10.21 -2.83
CA PRO A 27 -0.83 -9.11 -3.15
C PRO A 27 -0.39 -8.33 -1.92
N MET A 28 0.85 -7.82 -1.92
CA MET A 28 1.34 -6.98 -0.82
C MET A 28 0.72 -5.59 -0.79
N VAL A 29 0.23 -5.10 -1.93
CA VAL A 29 -0.39 -3.77 -2.04
C VAL A 29 -1.90 -3.94 -2.14
N ILE A 30 -2.60 -3.35 -1.17
CA ILE A 30 -4.06 -3.40 -1.09
C ILE A 30 -4.64 -2.18 -1.82
N LYS A 31 -5.47 -2.42 -2.84
CA LYS A 31 -6.03 -1.34 -3.67
C LYS A 31 -7.36 -0.79 -3.14
N ASP A 32 -8.16 -1.62 -2.49
CA ASP A 32 -9.57 -1.34 -2.19
C ASP A 32 -9.89 -1.22 -0.69
N ASP A 33 -8.90 -1.31 0.21
CA ASP A 33 -9.10 -1.11 1.65
C ASP A 33 -8.62 0.30 2.06
N PRO A 34 -9.51 1.19 2.53
CA PRO A 34 -9.14 2.54 2.95
C PRO A 34 -8.33 2.56 4.27
N THR A 35 -8.33 1.46 5.02
CA THR A 35 -7.66 1.36 6.34
C THR A 35 -6.24 0.80 6.25
N LEU A 36 -5.92 0.06 5.18
CA LEU A 36 -4.64 -0.60 4.98
C LEU A 36 -4.08 -0.32 3.58
N MET A 37 -2.87 0.22 3.54
CA MET A 37 -2.15 0.44 2.27
C MET A 37 -1.43 -0.82 1.80
N PHE A 38 -0.95 -1.63 2.74
CA PHE A 38 -0.16 -2.83 2.49
C PHE A 38 -0.67 -4.01 3.32
N THR A 39 -0.48 -5.20 2.81
CA THR A 39 -0.68 -6.44 3.56
C THR A 39 0.44 -6.56 4.61
N ASN A 40 0.13 -6.26 5.86
CA ASN A 40 1.08 -6.27 6.97
C ASN A 40 1.02 -7.55 7.82
N ALA A 41 0.00 -8.40 7.60
CA ALA A 41 -0.20 -9.67 8.25
C ALA A 41 -0.98 -10.62 7.36
N GLY A 42 -0.83 -11.93 7.58
CA GLY A 42 -1.49 -12.97 6.79
C GLY A 42 -3.00 -12.91 6.81
N MET A 43 -3.59 -12.44 7.91
CA MET A 43 -5.03 -12.34 8.08
C MET A 43 -5.71 -11.26 7.22
N ASN A 44 -4.96 -10.31 6.65
CA ASN A 44 -5.57 -9.18 5.94
C ASN A 44 -6.49 -9.63 4.79
N GLN A 45 -6.13 -10.68 4.06
CA GLN A 45 -6.96 -11.24 3.00
C GLN A 45 -8.25 -11.91 3.51
N PHE A 46 -8.35 -12.21 4.81
CA PHE A 46 -9.48 -12.89 5.44
C PHE A 46 -10.33 -11.99 6.34
N LYS A 47 -10.03 -10.69 6.37
CA LYS A 47 -10.69 -9.69 7.25
C LYS A 47 -12.22 -9.78 7.19
N ASP A 48 -12.81 -9.85 6.01
CA ASP A 48 -14.27 -9.90 5.84
C ASP A 48 -14.87 -11.23 6.32
N ILE A 49 -14.13 -12.33 6.21
CA ILE A 49 -14.53 -13.63 6.75
C ILE A 49 -14.51 -13.59 8.28
N ILE A 50 -13.46 -13.03 8.88
CA ILE A 50 -13.29 -12.90 10.33
C ILE A 50 -14.40 -12.03 10.93
N LEU A 51 -14.74 -10.93 10.27
CA LEU A 51 -15.84 -10.04 10.68
C LEU A 51 -17.23 -10.61 10.42
N GLY A 52 -17.34 -11.73 9.71
CA GLY A 52 -18.62 -12.36 9.35
C GLY A 52 -19.35 -11.68 8.18
N ASN A 53 -18.72 -10.76 7.47
CA ASN A 53 -19.29 -10.10 6.30
C ASN A 53 -19.42 -11.06 5.10
N VAL A 54 -18.52 -12.04 5.02
CA VAL A 54 -18.48 -13.07 3.97
C VAL A 54 -18.35 -14.45 4.61
N ALA A 55 -19.09 -15.43 4.09
CA ALA A 55 -18.98 -16.81 4.55
C ALA A 55 -17.65 -17.44 4.12
N ALA A 56 -17.00 -18.17 5.02
CA ALA A 56 -15.78 -18.91 4.73
C ALA A 56 -16.05 -20.04 3.71
N LYS A 57 -15.37 -20.04 2.58
CA LYS A 57 -15.40 -21.14 1.62
C LYS A 57 -14.76 -22.40 2.20
N HIS A 58 -13.67 -22.23 2.92
CA HIS A 58 -12.95 -23.28 3.65
C HIS A 58 -12.78 -22.81 5.09
N ARG A 59 -13.11 -23.66 6.06
CA ARG A 59 -13.03 -23.31 7.47
C ARG A 59 -11.62 -23.41 8.05
N ARG A 60 -10.73 -24.13 7.36
CA ARG A 60 -9.30 -24.26 7.67
C ARG A 60 -8.49 -23.85 6.45
N VAL A 61 -7.62 -22.89 6.62
CA VAL A 61 -6.79 -22.35 5.54
C VAL A 61 -5.35 -22.20 6.04
N ALA A 62 -4.37 -22.41 5.16
CA ALA A 62 -2.97 -22.10 5.46
C ALA A 62 -2.25 -21.57 4.20
N ASP A 63 -1.24 -20.74 4.41
CA ASP A 63 -0.41 -20.22 3.31
C ASP A 63 0.99 -19.78 3.76
N SER A 64 1.74 -19.24 2.79
CA SER A 64 2.90 -18.38 3.01
C SER A 64 2.54 -17.02 2.40
N GLN A 65 2.23 -16.04 3.25
CA GLN A 65 1.82 -14.71 2.84
C GLN A 65 3.00 -13.74 2.78
N LYS A 66 3.14 -13.05 1.64
CA LYS A 66 4.04 -11.90 1.50
C LYS A 66 3.49 -10.73 2.31
N CYS A 67 4.28 -10.23 3.26
CA CYS A 67 3.92 -9.10 4.10
C CYS A 67 4.89 -7.93 3.90
N LEU A 68 4.37 -6.71 4.05
CA LEU A 68 5.13 -5.48 3.91
C LEU A 68 4.87 -4.56 5.11
N ARG A 69 5.93 -4.26 5.90
CA ARG A 69 5.89 -3.41 7.09
C ARG A 69 6.78 -2.19 6.93
N VAL A 70 6.24 -1.12 6.32
CA VAL A 70 6.98 0.10 5.96
C VAL A 70 6.19 1.39 6.21
N SER A 71 5.07 1.28 6.93
CA SER A 71 4.22 2.44 7.22
C SER A 71 3.24 2.18 8.37
N GLY A 72 2.74 3.24 8.99
CA GLY A 72 1.74 3.18 10.04
C GLY A 72 2.26 2.60 11.35
N LYS A 73 1.44 1.80 12.03
CA LYS A 73 1.75 1.16 13.31
C LYS A 73 2.89 0.13 13.20
N HIS A 74 3.05 -0.48 12.03
CA HIS A 74 4.08 -1.46 11.72
C HIS A 74 5.03 -0.88 10.67
N ASN A 75 6.15 -0.30 11.11
CA ASN A 75 7.14 0.32 10.23
C ASN A 75 8.56 -0.07 10.67
N ASP A 76 9.11 -1.07 10.01
CA ASP A 76 10.43 -1.65 10.32
C ASP A 76 11.55 -1.07 9.43
N LEU A 77 11.27 0.00 8.66
CA LEU A 77 12.20 0.50 7.62
C LEU A 77 13.55 0.97 8.17
N GLU A 78 13.56 1.53 9.38
CA GLU A 78 14.79 2.07 9.98
C GLU A 78 15.69 0.97 10.55
N GLU A 79 15.12 -0.11 11.06
CA GLU A 79 15.81 -1.26 11.63
C GLU A 79 16.45 -2.15 10.56
N VAL A 80 15.88 -2.16 9.35
CA VAL A 80 16.33 -3.01 8.24
C VAL A 80 17.80 -2.78 7.90
N GLY A 81 18.57 -3.86 7.97
CA GLY A 81 20.01 -3.89 7.72
C GLY A 81 20.85 -3.52 8.95
N MET A 82 20.26 -2.84 9.95
CA MET A 82 20.94 -2.47 11.20
C MET A 82 20.91 -3.61 12.21
N ASP A 83 19.76 -4.25 12.36
CA ASP A 83 19.59 -5.43 13.18
C ASP A 83 19.69 -6.75 12.37
N THR A 84 19.32 -7.86 12.98
CA THR A 84 19.53 -9.20 12.42
C THR A 84 18.25 -9.87 11.90
N TYR A 85 17.06 -9.30 12.12
CA TYR A 85 15.78 -9.99 11.90
C TYR A 85 14.61 -9.16 11.40
N HIS A 86 14.70 -7.80 11.32
CA HIS A 86 13.67 -6.98 10.70
C HIS A 86 13.84 -6.83 9.19
N HIS A 87 12.72 -6.83 8.48
CA HIS A 87 12.65 -6.74 7.03
C HIS A 87 11.52 -5.82 6.59
N THR A 88 11.70 -5.13 5.47
CA THR A 88 10.58 -4.40 4.84
C THR A 88 9.57 -5.38 4.26
N MET A 89 10.03 -6.40 3.54
CA MET A 89 9.22 -7.52 3.04
C MET A 89 9.69 -8.81 3.68
N PHE A 90 8.75 -9.58 4.22
CA PHE A 90 9.00 -10.90 4.78
C PHE A 90 7.85 -11.87 4.43
N GLU A 91 8.12 -13.16 4.57
CA GLU A 91 7.08 -14.18 4.45
C GLU A 91 6.53 -14.52 5.83
N MET A 92 5.21 -14.54 5.94
CA MET A 92 4.48 -14.99 7.14
C MET A 92 3.82 -16.33 6.81
N LEU A 93 4.29 -17.40 7.45
CA LEU A 93 3.61 -18.69 7.38
C LEU A 93 2.40 -18.64 8.32
N GLY A 94 1.20 -18.80 7.78
CA GLY A 94 -0.03 -18.63 8.52
C GLY A 94 -0.97 -19.83 8.41
N ASN A 95 -1.72 -20.08 9.50
CA ASN A 95 -2.86 -20.99 9.49
C ASN A 95 -4.06 -20.37 10.22
N TRP A 96 -5.24 -20.57 9.65
CA TRP A 96 -6.49 -19.98 10.11
C TRP A 96 -7.57 -21.01 10.34
N SER A 97 -8.38 -20.77 11.40
CA SER A 97 -9.61 -21.49 11.67
C SER A 97 -10.77 -20.51 11.79
N PHE A 98 -11.74 -20.63 10.90
CA PHE A 98 -12.94 -19.80 10.92
C PHE A 98 -14.09 -20.53 11.63
N GLY A 99 -14.04 -20.52 12.98
CA GLY A 99 -15.02 -21.17 13.84
C GLY A 99 -15.04 -22.70 13.75
N ASP A 100 -13.88 -23.33 13.50
CA ASP A 100 -13.74 -24.80 13.48
C ASP A 100 -12.97 -25.29 14.72
N TYR A 101 -11.65 -25.07 14.79
CA TYR A 101 -10.85 -25.35 15.99
C TYR A 101 -10.40 -24.05 16.67
N PHE A 102 -9.89 -24.16 17.90
CA PHE A 102 -9.46 -22.99 18.67
C PHE A 102 -8.12 -23.25 19.40
N LYS A 103 -7.91 -22.74 20.60
CA LYS A 103 -6.63 -22.69 21.30
C LYS A 103 -5.95 -24.04 21.47
N GLN A 104 -6.71 -25.10 21.82
CA GLN A 104 -6.14 -26.42 22.10
C GLN A 104 -5.39 -26.96 20.88
N GLU A 105 -6.07 -27.04 19.74
CA GLU A 105 -5.48 -27.56 18.50
C GLU A 105 -4.40 -26.64 17.99
N ALA A 106 -4.57 -25.31 18.07
CA ALA A 106 -3.60 -24.34 17.60
C ALA A 106 -2.26 -24.50 18.35
N ILE A 107 -2.29 -24.62 19.67
CA ILE A 107 -1.09 -24.80 20.51
C ILE A 107 -0.49 -26.19 20.31
N ASP A 108 -1.31 -27.26 20.34
CA ASP A 108 -0.84 -28.62 20.17
C ASP A 108 -0.16 -28.81 18.80
N TRP A 109 -0.73 -28.25 17.72
CA TRP A 109 -0.13 -28.36 16.38
C TRP A 109 1.11 -27.46 16.21
N ALA A 110 1.15 -26.31 16.86
CA ALA A 110 2.34 -25.48 16.87
C ALA A 110 3.51 -26.23 17.54
N TRP A 111 3.26 -26.85 18.68
CA TRP A 111 4.25 -27.69 19.36
C TRP A 111 4.67 -28.88 18.51
N GLU A 112 3.72 -29.68 18.00
CA GLU A 112 3.97 -30.83 17.13
C GLU A 112 4.85 -30.42 15.93
N TYR A 113 4.53 -29.29 15.28
CA TYR A 113 5.30 -28.83 14.13
C TYR A 113 6.73 -28.46 14.50
N LEU A 114 6.92 -27.65 15.53
CA LEU A 114 8.25 -27.17 15.92
C LEU A 114 9.13 -28.29 16.50
N VAL A 115 8.57 -29.12 17.37
CA VAL A 115 9.34 -30.11 18.14
C VAL A 115 9.37 -31.50 17.47
N ASP A 116 8.20 -32.00 16.99
CA ASP A 116 8.13 -33.35 16.44
C ASP A 116 8.48 -33.41 14.95
N VAL A 117 8.13 -32.37 14.17
CA VAL A 117 8.43 -32.30 12.73
C VAL A 117 9.80 -31.67 12.49
N LEU A 118 9.99 -30.42 12.97
CA LEU A 118 11.22 -29.65 12.71
C LEU A 118 12.38 -30.01 13.65
N LYS A 119 12.13 -30.78 14.72
CA LYS A 119 13.13 -31.23 15.68
C LYS A 119 13.89 -30.12 16.41
N LEU A 120 13.20 -28.96 16.64
CA LEU A 120 13.75 -27.93 17.52
C LEU A 120 13.87 -28.47 18.95
N ASN A 121 14.94 -28.05 19.66
CA ASN A 121 15.13 -28.43 21.06
C ASN A 121 14.08 -27.72 21.95
N PRO A 122 13.22 -28.44 22.68
CA PRO A 122 12.23 -27.84 23.56
C PRO A 122 12.83 -26.99 24.69
N ASP A 123 14.06 -27.29 25.14
CA ASP A 123 14.72 -26.57 26.24
C ASP A 123 15.05 -25.09 25.89
N VAL A 124 14.99 -24.72 24.63
CA VAL A 124 15.25 -23.34 24.17
C VAL A 124 14.00 -22.61 23.73
N LEU A 125 12.82 -23.23 23.88
CA LEU A 125 11.54 -22.65 23.51
C LEU A 125 10.83 -22.07 24.74
N TYR A 126 10.22 -20.90 24.56
CA TYR A 126 9.41 -20.20 25.55
C TYR A 126 8.06 -19.83 24.92
N ALA A 127 7.00 -19.86 25.72
CA ALA A 127 5.69 -19.38 25.30
C ALA A 127 5.26 -18.21 26.18
N THR A 128 4.68 -17.16 25.57
CA THR A 128 4.03 -16.09 26.31
C THR A 128 2.53 -16.31 26.34
N VAL A 129 1.86 -15.79 27.37
CA VAL A 129 0.41 -15.78 27.47
C VAL A 129 -0.06 -14.40 27.94
N PHE A 130 -1.19 -13.94 27.44
CA PHE A 130 -1.73 -12.64 27.79
C PHE A 130 -2.03 -12.54 29.29
N GLU A 131 -1.45 -11.55 29.96
CA GLU A 131 -1.62 -11.35 31.43
C GLU A 131 -2.93 -10.66 31.81
N GLY A 132 -3.70 -10.17 30.81
CA GLY A 132 -4.91 -9.42 31.01
C GLY A 132 -4.71 -7.90 30.92
N SER A 133 -5.82 -7.17 30.89
CA SER A 133 -5.86 -5.70 30.95
C SER A 133 -7.07 -5.25 31.78
N PRO A 134 -6.88 -5.00 33.09
CA PRO A 134 -7.99 -4.58 33.96
C PRO A 134 -8.66 -3.30 33.49
N ALA A 135 -7.92 -2.39 32.85
CA ALA A 135 -8.46 -1.14 32.30
C ALA A 135 -9.51 -1.36 31.19
N GLU A 136 -9.43 -2.48 30.47
CA GLU A 136 -10.38 -2.87 29.42
C GLU A 136 -11.28 -4.04 29.84
N GLY A 137 -11.23 -4.47 31.10
CA GLY A 137 -12.01 -5.59 31.62
C GLY A 137 -11.57 -6.95 31.08
N LEU A 138 -10.34 -7.06 30.55
CA LEU A 138 -9.78 -8.29 30.01
C LEU A 138 -9.01 -9.05 31.08
N ILE A 139 -9.28 -10.36 31.18
CA ILE A 139 -8.63 -11.26 32.14
C ILE A 139 -7.42 -11.97 31.51
N ARG A 140 -6.57 -12.53 32.36
CA ARG A 140 -5.45 -13.38 31.94
C ARG A 140 -5.95 -14.59 31.15
N ASP A 141 -5.18 -15.01 30.15
CA ASP A 141 -5.48 -16.20 29.34
C ASP A 141 -5.00 -17.49 30.02
N ASP A 142 -5.72 -17.89 31.08
CA ASP A 142 -5.41 -19.13 31.84
C ASP A 142 -5.65 -20.39 31.01
N GLU A 143 -6.54 -20.34 30.03
CA GLU A 143 -6.78 -21.45 29.09
C GLU A 143 -5.52 -21.76 28.28
N ALA A 144 -4.91 -20.76 27.63
CA ALA A 144 -3.68 -20.92 26.89
C ALA A 144 -2.53 -21.38 27.79
N ALA A 145 -2.38 -20.80 29.00
CA ALA A 145 -1.38 -21.21 29.97
C ALA A 145 -1.51 -22.70 30.36
N SER A 146 -2.74 -23.17 30.59
CA SER A 146 -3.04 -24.56 30.96
C SER A 146 -2.73 -25.54 29.83
N ILE A 147 -2.91 -25.11 28.57
CA ILE A 147 -2.57 -25.93 27.41
C ILE A 147 -1.04 -26.02 27.27
N TRP A 148 -0.34 -24.89 27.35
CA TRP A 148 1.13 -24.87 27.31
C TRP A 148 1.78 -25.68 28.42
N ALA A 149 1.19 -25.73 29.61
CA ALA A 149 1.70 -26.54 30.73
C ALA A 149 1.74 -28.05 30.46
N LYS A 150 1.08 -28.54 29.39
CA LYS A 150 1.19 -29.92 28.92
C LYS A 150 2.48 -30.18 28.12
N HIS A 151 3.08 -29.12 27.59
CA HIS A 151 4.23 -29.17 26.66
C HIS A 151 5.49 -28.56 27.25
N LEU A 152 5.38 -27.49 28.01
CA LEU A 152 6.49 -26.72 28.57
C LEU A 152 6.46 -26.71 30.09
N PRO A 153 7.62 -26.66 30.75
CA PRO A 153 7.68 -26.42 32.19
C PRO A 153 7.16 -25.00 32.49
N GLU A 154 6.63 -24.78 33.67
CA GLU A 154 6.08 -23.49 34.12
C GLU A 154 7.11 -22.33 33.97
N SER A 155 8.39 -22.64 34.18
CA SER A 155 9.48 -21.69 33.98
C SER A 155 9.62 -21.16 32.54
N HIS A 156 9.05 -21.82 31.56
CA HIS A 156 9.08 -21.45 30.13
C HIS A 156 7.76 -20.81 29.67
N ILE A 157 6.77 -20.67 30.56
CA ILE A 157 5.49 -20.00 30.28
C ILE A 157 5.54 -18.62 30.95
N ILE A 158 5.45 -17.54 30.17
CA ILE A 158 5.71 -16.18 30.60
C ILE A 158 4.46 -15.34 30.39
N ASN A 159 4.10 -14.50 31.37
CA ASN A 159 3.03 -13.53 31.20
C ASN A 159 3.53 -12.37 30.32
N GLY A 160 2.77 -12.04 29.29
CA GLY A 160 3.02 -10.89 28.44
C GLY A 160 1.93 -9.83 28.58
N ASN A 161 2.34 -8.58 28.50
CA ASN A 161 1.46 -7.43 28.62
C ASN A 161 0.58 -7.24 27.38
N LYS A 162 -0.30 -6.23 27.41
CA LYS A 162 -1.21 -5.96 26.29
C LYS A 162 -0.47 -5.60 25.01
N HIS A 163 0.67 -4.90 25.08
CA HIS A 163 1.45 -4.51 23.90
C HIS A 163 1.94 -5.73 23.14
N ASP A 164 2.41 -6.76 23.85
CA ASP A 164 3.03 -7.93 23.25
C ASP A 164 2.00 -9.05 22.99
N ASN A 165 1.06 -9.25 23.91
CA ASN A 165 0.15 -10.42 23.90
C ASN A 165 -1.34 -10.10 23.67
N PHE A 166 -1.67 -8.93 23.12
CA PHE A 166 -3.01 -8.64 22.62
C PHE A 166 -2.92 -8.03 21.22
N TRP A 167 -3.13 -8.86 20.23
CA TRP A 167 -2.97 -8.46 18.84
C TRP A 167 -4.16 -7.64 18.33
N GLU A 168 -3.88 -6.57 17.61
CA GLU A 168 -4.88 -5.68 17.00
C GLU A 168 -4.48 -5.40 15.54
N MET A 169 -5.42 -5.56 14.61
CA MET A 169 -5.19 -5.29 13.18
C MET A 169 -4.78 -3.83 12.92
N GLY A 170 -5.38 -2.91 13.66
CA GLY A 170 -5.16 -1.46 13.59
C GLY A 170 -5.92 -0.77 14.71
N ASP A 171 -6.27 0.51 14.54
CA ASP A 171 -7.07 1.25 15.51
C ASP A 171 -8.50 0.71 15.63
N THR A 172 -8.98 0.01 14.61
CA THR A 172 -10.27 -0.68 14.56
C THR A 172 -10.12 -2.02 13.83
N GLY A 173 -11.02 -2.95 14.10
CA GLY A 173 -11.07 -4.24 13.44
C GLY A 173 -10.87 -5.44 14.37
N PRO A 174 -10.68 -6.64 13.80
CA PRO A 174 -10.50 -7.87 14.57
C PRO A 174 -9.33 -7.79 15.52
N CYS A 175 -9.49 -8.33 16.74
CA CYS A 175 -8.45 -8.36 17.76
C CYS A 175 -8.69 -9.49 18.77
N GLY A 176 -7.67 -9.80 19.56
CA GLY A 176 -7.77 -10.78 20.64
C GLY A 176 -6.44 -11.05 21.32
N PRO A 177 -6.48 -11.76 22.47
CA PRO A 177 -5.27 -12.20 23.13
C PRO A 177 -4.46 -13.12 22.22
N CYS A 178 -3.15 -13.12 22.38
CA CYS A 178 -2.27 -14.00 21.64
C CYS A 178 -1.23 -14.66 22.55
N SER A 179 -0.60 -15.70 22.00
CA SER A 179 0.48 -16.43 22.61
C SER A 179 1.63 -16.52 21.62
N GLU A 180 2.77 -15.98 22.00
CA GLU A 180 3.97 -15.99 21.17
C GLU A 180 4.85 -17.17 21.56
N ILE A 181 5.53 -17.74 20.57
CA ILE A 181 6.57 -18.76 20.77
C ILE A 181 7.91 -18.10 20.46
N HIS A 182 8.79 -18.08 21.45
CA HIS A 182 10.13 -17.53 21.37
C HIS A 182 11.17 -18.66 21.36
N ILE A 183 12.30 -18.40 20.71
CA ILE A 183 13.45 -19.30 20.70
C ILE A 183 14.71 -18.58 21.20
N ASP A 184 15.49 -19.24 22.05
CA ASP A 184 16.78 -18.77 22.54
C ASP A 184 17.92 -19.40 21.73
N LEU A 185 18.49 -18.63 20.81
CA LEU A 185 19.56 -19.05 19.89
C LEU A 185 20.97 -18.85 20.46
N ARG A 186 21.08 -18.41 21.72
CA ARG A 186 22.36 -18.21 22.38
C ARG A 186 23.08 -19.53 22.67
N SER A 187 24.38 -19.44 22.91
CA SER A 187 25.18 -20.58 23.32
C SER A 187 24.73 -21.16 24.69
N PRO A 188 25.04 -22.41 25.01
CA PRO A 188 24.74 -22.98 26.33
C PRO A 188 25.34 -22.16 27.48
N GLU A 189 26.54 -21.62 27.28
CA GLU A 189 27.24 -20.78 28.27
C GLU A 189 26.51 -19.46 28.53
N GLU A 190 26.05 -18.81 27.46
CA GLU A 190 25.26 -17.55 27.57
C GLU A 190 23.93 -17.82 28.26
N ARG A 191 23.26 -18.94 27.95
CA ARG A 191 22.01 -19.35 28.61
C ARG A 191 22.19 -19.69 30.09
N ALA A 192 23.33 -20.29 30.45
CA ALA A 192 23.64 -20.56 31.84
C ALA A 192 23.93 -19.29 32.66
N ALA A 193 24.49 -18.26 32.02
CA ALA A 193 24.78 -16.99 32.65
C ALA A 193 23.52 -16.14 32.90
N VAL A 194 22.62 -16.10 31.92
CA VAL A 194 21.33 -15.37 32.00
C VAL A 194 20.22 -16.26 31.45
N PRO A 195 19.21 -16.65 32.23
CA PRO A 195 18.11 -17.46 31.76
C PRO A 195 17.38 -16.79 30.58
N GLY A 196 17.00 -17.57 29.54
CA GLY A 196 16.32 -17.04 28.37
C GLY A 196 14.98 -16.38 28.68
N ARG A 197 14.25 -16.89 29.69
CA ARG A 197 13.00 -16.31 30.17
C ARG A 197 13.08 -14.81 30.54
N ASP A 198 14.25 -14.39 31.01
CA ASP A 198 14.47 -13.01 31.46
C ASP A 198 14.76 -12.05 30.28
N LEU A 199 14.88 -12.60 29.07
CA LEU A 199 15.18 -11.90 27.83
C LEU A 199 14.03 -11.94 26.81
N VAL A 200 12.98 -12.72 27.07
CA VAL A 200 11.77 -12.75 26.24
C VAL A 200 11.11 -11.37 26.27
N ASN A 201 10.79 -10.80 25.11
CA ASN A 201 10.22 -9.44 24.92
C ASN A 201 11.08 -8.30 25.52
N HIS A 202 12.43 -8.47 25.48
CA HIS A 202 13.39 -7.46 25.92
C HIS A 202 14.39 -7.10 24.80
N ASP A 203 13.98 -7.17 23.54
CA ASP A 203 14.74 -6.79 22.33
C ASP A 203 16.12 -7.46 22.22
N HIS A 204 16.24 -8.69 22.76
CA HIS A 204 17.50 -9.41 22.67
C HIS A 204 17.65 -10.08 21.28
N PRO A 205 18.74 -9.80 20.51
CA PRO A 205 18.85 -10.23 19.11
C PRO A 205 18.93 -11.76 18.89
N GLN A 206 19.09 -12.53 19.96
CA GLN A 206 19.18 -14.01 19.91
C GLN A 206 18.09 -14.70 20.75
N VAL A 207 17.16 -13.94 21.38
CA VAL A 207 15.97 -14.49 22.07
C VAL A 207 14.76 -13.85 21.40
N ILE A 208 14.27 -14.48 20.37
CA ILE A 208 13.35 -13.86 19.41
C ILE A 208 12.02 -14.61 19.31
N GLU A 209 10.95 -13.87 19.10
CA GLU A 209 9.68 -14.42 18.66
C GLU A 209 9.81 -15.04 17.27
N ILE A 210 9.34 -16.28 17.12
CA ILE A 210 9.28 -16.98 15.83
C ILE A 210 7.85 -17.20 15.36
N TRP A 211 6.87 -17.32 16.27
CA TRP A 211 5.48 -17.62 15.92
C TRP A 211 4.51 -16.93 16.88
N ASN A 212 3.53 -16.23 16.35
CA ASN A 212 2.43 -15.66 17.14
C ASN A 212 1.12 -16.38 16.85
N LEU A 213 0.47 -16.90 17.89
CA LEU A 213 -0.83 -17.59 17.85
C LEU A 213 -1.90 -16.64 18.36
N VAL A 214 -2.68 -16.03 17.47
CA VAL A 214 -3.71 -15.06 17.82
C VAL A 214 -5.07 -15.75 17.97
N PHE A 215 -5.69 -15.54 19.12
CA PHE A 215 -7.02 -16.06 19.48
C PHE A 215 -8.06 -14.96 19.31
N MET A 216 -8.43 -14.69 18.05
CA MET A 216 -9.36 -13.60 17.73
C MET A 216 -10.76 -13.87 18.27
N GLN A 217 -11.22 -12.98 19.13
CA GLN A 217 -12.51 -13.07 19.80
C GLN A 217 -13.33 -11.79 19.72
N TYR A 218 -12.68 -10.65 19.40
CA TYR A 218 -13.28 -9.34 19.47
C TYR A 218 -13.10 -8.55 18.18
N ASN A 219 -13.97 -7.55 17.99
CA ASN A 219 -13.86 -6.48 17.01
C ASN A 219 -13.76 -5.15 17.77
N ARG A 220 -12.66 -4.42 17.61
CA ARG A 220 -12.49 -3.09 18.18
C ARG A 220 -13.22 -2.06 17.32
N LYS A 221 -14.10 -1.30 17.95
CA LYS A 221 -14.87 -0.22 17.33
C LYS A 221 -14.12 1.11 17.38
N ALA A 222 -14.59 2.08 16.60
CA ALA A 222 -14.02 3.43 16.55
C ALA A 222 -14.08 4.20 17.88
N ASP A 223 -15.00 3.85 18.78
CA ASP A 223 -15.09 4.40 20.13
C ASP A 223 -14.18 3.69 21.16
N GLY A 224 -13.39 2.70 20.70
CA GLY A 224 -12.50 1.90 21.53
C GLY A 224 -13.14 0.69 22.21
N SER A 225 -14.46 0.50 22.11
CA SER A 225 -15.16 -0.65 22.69
C SER A 225 -14.82 -1.96 21.97
N LEU A 226 -14.96 -3.08 22.69
CA LEU A 226 -14.76 -4.43 22.17
C LEU A 226 -16.11 -5.14 22.05
N GLU A 227 -16.44 -5.57 20.83
CA GLU A 227 -17.60 -6.43 20.57
C GLU A 227 -17.14 -7.86 20.26
N PRO A 228 -17.82 -8.91 20.76
CA PRO A 228 -17.50 -10.27 20.37
C PRO A 228 -17.64 -10.48 18.86
N LEU A 229 -16.71 -11.22 18.26
CA LEU A 229 -16.83 -11.68 16.88
C LEU A 229 -17.96 -12.72 16.74
N PRO A 230 -18.56 -12.88 15.54
CA PRO A 230 -19.59 -13.88 15.26
C PRO A 230 -19.14 -15.33 15.54
N ALA A 231 -17.84 -15.60 15.37
CA ALA A 231 -17.21 -16.86 15.69
C ALA A 231 -15.79 -16.63 16.25
N LYS A 232 -15.32 -17.55 17.07
CA LYS A 232 -13.92 -17.57 17.50
C LYS A 232 -13.04 -17.97 16.32
N VAL A 233 -11.95 -17.24 16.09
CA VAL A 233 -11.05 -17.45 14.95
C VAL A 233 -9.64 -17.66 15.46
N ILE A 234 -8.96 -18.66 14.89
CA ILE A 234 -7.51 -18.78 14.99
C ILE A 234 -6.89 -18.04 13.81
N ASP A 235 -5.95 -17.18 14.13
CA ASP A 235 -5.04 -16.52 13.20
C ASP A 235 -3.62 -16.73 13.72
N THR A 236 -2.73 -17.29 12.91
CA THR A 236 -1.34 -17.43 13.33
C THR A 236 -0.41 -16.85 12.29
N GLY A 237 0.71 -16.30 12.77
CA GLY A 237 1.76 -15.77 11.92
C GLY A 237 3.13 -16.19 12.42
N MET A 238 3.81 -17.03 11.64
CA MET A 238 5.20 -17.43 11.91
C MET A 238 6.14 -16.70 10.95
N GLY A 239 7.15 -16.02 11.51
CA GLY A 239 8.19 -15.37 10.74
C GLY A 239 9.05 -16.39 10.00
N PHE A 240 8.86 -16.50 8.70
CA PHE A 240 9.55 -17.49 7.87
C PHE A 240 11.07 -17.32 7.91
N GLU A 241 11.57 -16.12 7.74
CA GLU A 241 13.01 -15.83 7.77
C GLU A 241 13.61 -16.13 9.15
N ARG A 242 12.88 -15.82 10.25
CA ARG A 242 13.29 -16.13 11.63
C ARG A 242 13.33 -17.65 11.86
N LEU A 243 12.35 -18.38 11.34
CA LEU A 243 12.34 -19.84 11.39
C LEU A 243 13.52 -20.45 10.61
N CYS A 244 13.82 -19.93 9.41
CA CYS A 244 14.99 -20.35 8.64
C CYS A 244 16.28 -20.10 9.41
N MET A 245 16.42 -18.94 10.07
CA MET A 245 17.57 -18.62 10.91
C MET A 245 17.76 -19.64 12.03
N ALA A 246 16.69 -19.97 12.74
CA ALA A 246 16.72 -20.94 13.82
C ALA A 246 17.12 -22.36 13.34
N LEU A 247 16.50 -22.84 12.26
CA LEU A 247 16.74 -24.19 11.73
C LEU A 247 18.10 -24.34 11.03
N GLN A 248 18.63 -23.26 10.49
CA GLN A 248 19.95 -23.25 9.84
C GLN A 248 21.08 -22.91 10.80
N GLY A 249 20.78 -22.69 12.09
CA GLY A 249 21.77 -22.39 13.14
C GLY A 249 22.52 -21.09 12.88
N LYS A 250 21.82 -20.09 12.33
CA LYS A 250 22.39 -18.77 12.03
C LYS A 250 22.07 -17.77 13.14
N LYS A 251 22.81 -16.66 13.19
CA LYS A 251 22.61 -15.55 14.13
C LYS A 251 21.96 -14.33 13.50
N SER A 252 21.73 -14.38 12.18
CA SER A 252 21.07 -13.33 11.41
C SER A 252 20.26 -13.98 10.28
N ASN A 253 19.08 -13.43 10.00
CA ASN A 253 18.29 -13.82 8.82
C ASN A 253 19.09 -13.65 7.53
N TYR A 254 19.96 -12.61 7.48
CA TYR A 254 20.81 -12.32 6.32
C TYR A 254 21.87 -13.40 6.03
N ASP A 255 22.17 -14.26 6.99
CA ASP A 255 23.13 -15.37 6.83
C ASP A 255 22.47 -16.68 6.39
N THR A 256 21.14 -16.67 6.21
CA THR A 256 20.36 -17.81 5.73
C THR A 256 20.39 -17.90 4.20
N ASP A 257 19.94 -19.02 3.65
CA ASP A 257 19.79 -19.21 2.21
C ASP A 257 18.66 -18.37 1.58
N VAL A 258 17.86 -17.69 2.39
CA VAL A 258 16.90 -16.67 1.92
C VAL A 258 17.61 -15.44 1.35
N PHE A 259 18.71 -15.00 1.99
CA PHE A 259 19.40 -13.74 1.65
C PHE A 259 20.79 -13.94 1.06
N THR A 260 21.51 -15.01 1.43
CA THR A 260 22.90 -15.19 0.98
C THR A 260 23.08 -15.21 -0.54
N PRO A 261 22.15 -15.73 -1.37
CA PRO A 261 22.28 -15.63 -2.82
C PRO A 261 22.31 -14.18 -3.32
N LEU A 262 21.43 -13.32 -2.79
CA LEU A 262 21.38 -11.90 -3.13
C LEU A 262 22.62 -11.16 -2.61
N ILE A 263 23.01 -11.37 -1.35
CA ILE A 263 24.19 -10.74 -0.74
C ILE A 263 25.46 -11.10 -1.51
N ASN A 264 25.64 -12.37 -1.87
CA ASN A 264 26.77 -12.82 -2.68
C ASN A 264 26.79 -12.16 -4.06
N LYS A 265 25.61 -12.04 -4.71
CA LYS A 265 25.49 -11.38 -6.00
C LYS A 265 25.79 -9.87 -5.92
N ILE A 266 25.33 -9.20 -4.86
CA ILE A 266 25.67 -7.81 -4.59
C ILE A 266 27.19 -7.66 -4.42
N GLY A 267 27.81 -8.53 -3.63
CA GLY A 267 29.25 -8.54 -3.43
C GLY A 267 30.06 -8.74 -4.72
N GLU A 268 29.62 -9.70 -5.56
CA GLU A 268 30.20 -9.93 -6.90
C GLU A 268 30.12 -8.66 -7.77
N LEU A 269 28.95 -8.04 -7.84
CA LEU A 269 28.71 -6.85 -8.68
C LEU A 269 29.44 -5.61 -8.17
N ALA A 270 29.60 -5.47 -6.85
CA ALA A 270 30.27 -4.34 -6.22
C ALA A 270 31.78 -4.53 -6.04
N GLY A 271 32.31 -5.75 -6.24
CA GLY A 271 33.71 -6.07 -5.92
C GLY A 271 34.02 -5.95 -4.43
N LYS A 272 33.03 -6.21 -3.56
CA LYS A 272 33.12 -6.16 -2.09
C LYS A 272 32.78 -7.51 -1.48
N LYS A 273 33.27 -7.76 -0.27
CA LYS A 273 32.99 -9.02 0.43
C LYS A 273 32.23 -8.75 1.72
N TYR A 274 31.15 -9.49 1.91
CA TYR A 274 30.34 -9.46 3.12
C TYR A 274 31.12 -10.04 4.32
N GLY A 275 31.03 -9.38 5.46
CA GLY A 275 31.72 -9.76 6.70
C GLY A 275 33.09 -9.11 6.89
N GLU A 276 33.52 -8.18 6.03
CA GLU A 276 34.82 -7.49 6.14
C GLU A 276 34.69 -6.04 6.63
N ASP A 277 33.57 -5.36 6.37
CA ASP A 277 33.32 -3.99 6.78
C ASP A 277 31.86 -3.79 7.17
N ALA A 278 31.62 -3.30 8.39
CA ALA A 278 30.28 -3.18 8.95
C ALA A 278 29.33 -2.27 8.14
N LYS A 279 29.84 -1.20 7.50
CA LYS A 279 29.03 -0.30 6.68
C LYS A 279 28.68 -0.93 5.33
N VAL A 280 29.63 -1.67 4.76
CA VAL A 280 29.42 -2.45 3.55
C VAL A 280 28.40 -3.56 3.80
N ASP A 281 28.50 -4.24 4.95
CA ASP A 281 27.56 -5.31 5.33
C ASP A 281 26.14 -4.78 5.48
N VAL A 282 25.95 -3.65 6.18
CA VAL A 282 24.66 -2.97 6.30
C VAL A 282 24.11 -2.60 4.92
N ALA A 283 24.96 -2.03 4.04
CA ALA A 283 24.52 -1.68 2.68
C ALA A 283 24.07 -2.90 1.89
N MET A 284 24.80 -4.02 1.97
CA MET A 284 24.42 -5.25 1.29
C MET A 284 23.10 -5.83 1.83
N ARG A 285 22.88 -5.79 3.16
CA ARG A 285 21.62 -6.22 3.79
C ARG A 285 20.44 -5.36 3.34
N VAL A 286 20.58 -4.04 3.39
CA VAL A 286 19.55 -3.08 2.94
C VAL A 286 19.18 -3.32 1.47
N ILE A 287 20.15 -3.50 0.59
CA ILE A 287 19.89 -3.73 -0.83
C ILE A 287 19.22 -5.08 -1.06
N ALA A 288 19.68 -6.15 -0.39
CA ALA A 288 19.10 -7.49 -0.50
C ALA A 288 17.63 -7.53 -0.01
N ASP A 289 17.32 -6.85 1.10
CA ASP A 289 15.95 -6.68 1.59
C ASP A 289 15.09 -5.87 0.60
N HIS A 290 15.58 -4.70 0.20
CA HIS A 290 14.78 -3.75 -0.57
C HIS A 290 14.51 -4.22 -2.00
N VAL A 291 15.43 -4.97 -2.63
CA VAL A 291 15.18 -5.52 -3.97
C VAL A 291 14.02 -6.53 -3.95
N ARG A 292 13.87 -7.31 -2.87
CA ARG A 292 12.71 -8.20 -2.68
C ARG A 292 11.42 -7.38 -2.64
N THR A 293 11.37 -6.38 -1.77
CA THR A 293 10.21 -5.49 -1.63
C THR A 293 9.81 -4.82 -2.93
N ILE A 294 10.77 -4.25 -3.65
CA ILE A 294 10.52 -3.52 -4.89
C ILE A 294 10.05 -4.47 -5.99
N ALA A 295 10.72 -5.61 -6.16
CA ALA A 295 10.39 -6.58 -7.19
C ALA A 295 8.99 -7.16 -7.01
N PHE A 296 8.63 -7.57 -5.79
CA PHE A 296 7.28 -8.08 -5.49
C PHE A 296 6.20 -7.01 -5.60
N SER A 297 6.47 -5.76 -5.19
CA SER A 297 5.51 -4.66 -5.37
C SER A 297 5.22 -4.39 -6.84
N ILE A 298 6.26 -4.41 -7.69
CA ILE A 298 6.08 -4.26 -9.14
C ILE A 298 5.33 -5.45 -9.73
N ALA A 299 5.65 -6.68 -9.29
CA ALA A 299 4.92 -7.89 -9.71
C ALA A 299 3.44 -7.82 -9.34
N ASP A 300 3.09 -7.22 -8.20
CA ASP A 300 1.71 -6.95 -7.77
C ASP A 300 1.12 -5.69 -8.44
N SER A 301 1.71 -5.20 -9.54
CA SER A 301 1.29 -4.03 -10.33
C SER A 301 1.36 -2.69 -9.60
N GLN A 302 2.17 -2.58 -8.56
CA GLN A 302 2.46 -1.30 -7.90
C GLN A 302 3.81 -0.74 -8.35
N LEU A 303 3.75 0.23 -9.25
CA LEU A 303 4.95 0.94 -9.69
C LEU A 303 5.39 2.00 -8.66
N PRO A 304 6.71 2.30 -8.56
CA PRO A 304 7.19 3.49 -7.87
C PRO A 304 6.48 4.75 -8.38
N GLY A 305 6.15 5.67 -7.48
CA GLY A 305 5.35 6.84 -7.84
C GLY A 305 5.53 8.01 -6.88
N ASN A 306 4.73 9.08 -7.05
CA ASN A 306 4.81 10.29 -6.24
C ASN A 306 3.75 10.36 -5.12
N ALA A 307 2.87 9.35 -5.00
CA ALA A 307 1.79 9.35 -4.02
C ALA A 307 1.47 7.94 -3.52
N LYS A 308 0.87 7.86 -2.33
CA LYS A 308 0.36 6.62 -1.70
C LYS A 308 1.42 5.50 -1.70
N ALA A 309 0.99 4.25 -1.98
CA ALA A 309 1.88 3.09 -2.02
C ALA A 309 3.08 3.28 -2.97
N GLY A 310 2.88 3.88 -4.15
CA GLY A 310 3.95 4.15 -5.09
C GLY A 310 5.05 5.05 -4.53
N TYR A 311 4.70 6.02 -3.69
CA TYR A 311 5.67 6.89 -3.00
C TYR A 311 6.53 6.09 -2.01
N VAL A 312 5.90 5.21 -1.24
CA VAL A 312 6.62 4.37 -0.27
C VAL A 312 7.60 3.43 -0.99
N ILE A 313 7.16 2.77 -2.07
CA ILE A 313 8.03 1.88 -2.87
C ILE A 313 9.18 2.66 -3.51
N ARG A 314 8.93 3.86 -4.03
CA ARG A 314 9.99 4.74 -4.56
C ARG A 314 11.00 5.15 -3.48
N ARG A 315 10.54 5.44 -2.26
CA ARG A 315 11.39 5.77 -1.12
C ARG A 315 12.31 4.60 -0.74
N ILE A 316 11.77 3.38 -0.71
CA ILE A 316 12.55 2.15 -0.44
C ILE A 316 13.62 1.95 -1.52
N LEU A 317 13.26 2.08 -2.79
CA LEU A 317 14.21 1.98 -3.91
C LEU A 317 15.33 3.02 -3.78
N ARG A 318 15.00 4.28 -3.53
CA ARG A 318 15.97 5.37 -3.37
C ARG A 318 16.89 5.16 -2.18
N ARG A 319 16.38 4.59 -1.07
CA ARG A 319 17.21 4.20 0.08
C ARG A 319 18.25 3.17 -0.33
N ALA A 320 17.88 2.12 -1.04
CA ALA A 320 18.82 1.11 -1.52
C ALA A 320 19.87 1.68 -2.49
N VAL A 321 19.45 2.50 -3.46
CA VAL A 321 20.37 3.17 -4.41
C VAL A 321 21.39 4.05 -3.67
N ARG A 322 20.95 4.79 -2.64
CA ARG A 322 21.87 5.61 -1.84
C ARG A 322 22.90 4.75 -1.11
N TYR A 323 22.48 3.66 -0.47
CA TYR A 323 23.42 2.76 0.21
C TYR A 323 24.43 2.17 -0.78
N ALA A 324 23.98 1.79 -1.96
CA ALA A 324 24.85 1.32 -3.05
C ALA A 324 25.84 2.40 -3.49
N TYR A 325 25.37 3.62 -3.70
CA TYR A 325 26.19 4.76 -4.11
C TYR A 325 27.24 5.12 -3.05
N THR A 326 26.83 5.18 -1.78
CA THR A 326 27.68 5.69 -0.69
C THR A 326 28.69 4.66 -0.20
N PHE A 327 28.27 3.39 -0.03
CA PHE A 327 29.09 2.37 0.65
C PHE A 327 29.63 1.29 -0.26
N LEU A 328 29.00 1.06 -1.43
CA LEU A 328 29.45 0.07 -2.41
C LEU A 328 30.08 0.70 -3.66
N ASP A 329 30.17 2.01 -3.71
CA ASP A 329 30.70 2.81 -4.83
C ASP A 329 30.01 2.53 -6.19
N GLN A 330 28.73 2.17 -6.16
CA GLN A 330 27.94 1.91 -7.35
C GLN A 330 27.38 3.22 -7.91
N LYS A 331 28.03 3.76 -8.94
CA LYS A 331 27.67 5.03 -9.60
C LYS A 331 26.73 4.85 -10.81
N GLN A 332 26.43 3.62 -11.16
CA GLN A 332 25.52 3.25 -12.24
C GLN A 332 24.46 2.29 -11.73
N ALA A 333 23.31 2.23 -12.41
CA ALA A 333 22.25 1.30 -12.09
C ALA A 333 22.76 -0.16 -12.11
N PHE A 334 22.52 -0.91 -11.05
CA PHE A 334 22.94 -2.30 -10.94
C PHE A 334 21.91 -3.21 -10.26
N MET A 335 21.00 -2.65 -9.44
CA MET A 335 20.03 -3.44 -8.66
C MET A 335 19.12 -4.28 -9.56
N TYR A 336 18.78 -3.80 -10.76
CA TYR A 336 17.99 -4.57 -11.73
C TYR A 336 18.65 -5.92 -12.08
N ARG A 337 19.98 -6.04 -11.95
CA ARG A 337 20.74 -7.29 -12.19
C ARG A 337 20.59 -8.32 -11.07
N LEU A 338 19.99 -7.94 -9.95
CA LEU A 338 19.70 -8.84 -8.83
C LEU A 338 18.37 -9.60 -9.03
N VAL A 339 17.53 -9.15 -9.97
CA VAL A 339 16.19 -9.72 -10.19
C VAL A 339 16.26 -11.18 -10.60
N ASP A 340 17.20 -11.58 -11.43
CA ASP A 340 17.36 -12.99 -11.82
C ASP A 340 17.72 -13.88 -10.62
N THR A 341 18.63 -13.41 -9.76
CA THR A 341 19.00 -14.13 -8.52
C THR A 341 17.80 -14.26 -7.57
N LEU A 342 16.95 -13.23 -7.49
CA LEU A 342 15.72 -13.29 -6.70
C LEU A 342 14.72 -14.30 -7.29
N ILE A 343 14.58 -14.33 -8.61
CA ILE A 343 13.69 -15.28 -9.31
C ILE A 343 14.17 -16.71 -9.09
N ASP A 344 15.48 -16.97 -9.17
CA ASP A 344 16.07 -18.29 -8.90
C ASP A 344 15.76 -18.77 -7.47
N SER A 345 15.72 -17.85 -6.50
CA SER A 345 15.46 -18.17 -5.09
C SER A 345 13.97 -18.32 -4.76
N MET A 346 13.10 -17.49 -5.33
CA MET A 346 11.70 -17.34 -4.90
C MET A 346 10.66 -17.57 -6.03
N GLY A 347 11.08 -17.63 -7.29
CA GLY A 347 10.17 -17.67 -8.44
C GLY A 347 9.32 -18.94 -8.54
N GLU A 348 9.73 -20.05 -7.95
CA GLU A 348 8.92 -21.26 -7.89
C GLU A 348 7.75 -21.11 -6.92
N ALA A 349 8.00 -20.49 -5.75
CA ALA A 349 6.94 -20.22 -4.76
C ALA A 349 6.02 -19.08 -5.18
N TYR A 350 6.55 -18.14 -5.95
CA TYR A 350 5.86 -16.90 -6.36
C TYR A 350 6.00 -16.69 -7.87
N PRO A 351 5.14 -17.35 -8.68
CA PRO A 351 5.27 -17.36 -10.15
C PRO A 351 5.03 -15.99 -10.81
N GLU A 352 4.51 -15.00 -10.08
CA GLU A 352 4.40 -13.62 -10.54
C GLU A 352 5.77 -12.98 -10.81
N LEU A 353 6.82 -13.35 -10.08
CA LEU A 353 8.17 -12.82 -10.32
C LEU A 353 8.70 -13.16 -11.71
N PRO A 354 8.83 -14.45 -12.12
CA PRO A 354 9.30 -14.77 -13.46
C PRO A 354 8.37 -14.27 -14.56
N LYS A 355 7.05 -14.22 -14.34
CA LYS A 355 6.09 -13.67 -15.32
C LYS A 355 6.30 -12.18 -15.59
N GLN A 356 6.71 -11.40 -14.59
CA GLN A 356 6.91 -9.96 -14.69
C GLN A 356 8.39 -9.55 -14.75
N ARG A 357 9.30 -10.50 -14.95
CA ARG A 357 10.76 -10.31 -14.93
C ARG A 357 11.22 -9.06 -15.69
N ASP A 358 10.84 -8.96 -16.95
CA ASP A 358 11.31 -7.87 -17.82
C ASP A 358 10.77 -6.51 -17.41
N LEU A 359 9.52 -6.47 -16.92
CA LEU A 359 8.94 -5.26 -16.35
C LEU A 359 9.68 -4.83 -15.09
N ILE A 360 9.91 -5.77 -14.15
CA ILE A 360 10.61 -5.50 -12.89
C ILE A 360 12.01 -4.93 -13.17
N MET A 361 12.78 -5.58 -14.05
CA MET A 361 14.12 -5.15 -14.41
C MET A 361 14.13 -3.74 -15.03
N LYS A 362 13.21 -3.47 -15.95
CA LYS A 362 13.12 -2.15 -16.61
C LYS A 362 12.74 -1.05 -15.62
N VAL A 363 11.72 -1.27 -14.78
CA VAL A 363 11.26 -0.28 -13.80
C VAL A 363 12.37 0.04 -12.80
N ILE A 364 13.04 -0.98 -12.24
CA ILE A 364 14.14 -0.77 -11.29
C ILE A 364 15.24 0.04 -11.97
N LYS A 365 15.68 -0.35 -13.17
CA LYS A 365 16.75 0.32 -13.88
C LYS A 365 16.44 1.79 -14.17
N GLU A 366 15.26 2.09 -14.67
CA GLU A 366 14.86 3.48 -14.99
C GLU A 366 14.76 4.37 -13.73
N GLU A 367 14.23 3.84 -12.63
CA GLU A 367 14.17 4.57 -11.35
C GLU A 367 15.58 4.77 -10.75
N GLU A 368 16.48 3.77 -10.84
CA GLU A 368 17.87 3.91 -10.44
C GLU A 368 18.57 5.00 -11.25
N ASP A 369 18.52 4.92 -12.59
CA ASP A 369 19.18 5.88 -13.50
C ASP A 369 18.64 7.30 -13.28
N ALA A 370 17.32 7.45 -13.07
CA ALA A 370 16.72 8.74 -12.79
C ALA A 370 17.18 9.31 -11.45
N PHE A 371 17.24 8.46 -10.42
CA PHE A 371 17.60 8.91 -9.08
C PHE A 371 19.10 9.17 -8.93
N LEU A 372 19.98 8.39 -9.58
CA LEU A 372 21.43 8.62 -9.55
C LEU A 372 21.79 10.01 -10.08
N ARG A 373 21.11 10.49 -11.12
CA ARG A 373 21.29 11.87 -11.62
C ARG A 373 20.94 12.94 -10.58
N THR A 374 19.88 12.69 -9.79
CA THR A 374 19.44 13.59 -8.71
C THR A 374 20.35 13.48 -7.49
N LEU A 375 20.75 12.26 -7.14
CA LEU A 375 21.55 11.93 -5.97
C LEU A 375 22.92 12.61 -5.98
N GLU A 376 23.63 12.53 -7.09
CA GLU A 376 24.96 13.14 -7.23
C GLU A 376 24.93 14.65 -6.98
N ASN A 377 23.96 15.35 -7.58
CA ASN A 377 23.80 16.78 -7.41
C ASN A 377 23.34 17.14 -5.97
N GLY A 378 22.38 16.38 -5.43
CA GLY A 378 21.84 16.62 -4.09
C GLY A 378 22.88 16.42 -2.99
N ILE A 379 23.66 15.34 -3.05
CA ILE A 379 24.75 15.08 -2.10
C ILE A 379 25.77 16.21 -2.14
N ARG A 380 26.23 16.60 -3.34
CA ARG A 380 27.21 17.70 -3.48
C ARG A 380 26.73 19.02 -2.88
N LEU A 381 25.45 19.36 -3.08
CA LEU A 381 24.88 20.58 -2.51
C LEU A 381 24.74 20.49 -0.99
N LEU A 382 24.29 19.35 -0.49
CA LEU A 382 24.16 19.11 0.96
C LEU A 382 25.51 19.10 1.65
N ASP A 383 26.53 18.47 1.08
CA ASP A 383 27.90 18.50 1.62
C ASP A 383 28.46 19.94 1.68
N SER A 384 28.14 20.77 0.68
CA SER A 384 28.52 22.18 0.68
C SER A 384 27.81 22.95 1.82
N ALA A 385 26.51 22.70 2.02
CA ALA A 385 25.75 23.31 3.11
C ALA A 385 26.28 22.86 4.49
N ILE A 386 26.56 21.56 4.66
CA ILE A 386 27.17 21.00 5.89
C ILE A 386 28.54 21.66 6.17
N ALA A 387 29.39 21.77 5.15
CA ALA A 387 30.69 22.39 5.30
C ALA A 387 30.60 23.88 5.69
N SER A 388 29.63 24.60 5.13
CA SER A 388 29.35 26.00 5.48
C SER A 388 28.85 26.15 6.92
N ALA A 389 27.87 25.35 7.32
CA ALA A 389 27.33 25.35 8.68
C ALA A 389 28.42 25.03 9.73
N LYS A 390 29.25 24.02 9.46
CA LYS A 390 30.38 23.67 10.36
C LYS A 390 31.42 24.80 10.49
N LYS A 391 31.71 25.56 9.42
CA LYS A 391 32.58 26.75 9.48
C LYS A 391 31.99 27.87 10.34
N GLU A 392 30.66 27.97 10.34
CA GLU A 392 29.94 28.94 11.18
C GLU A 392 29.72 28.44 12.63
N GLY A 393 30.20 27.24 12.97
CA GLY A 393 30.00 26.62 14.28
C GLY A 393 28.57 26.16 14.56
N LYS A 394 27.77 25.95 13.50
CA LYS A 394 26.40 25.47 13.60
C LYS A 394 26.35 23.95 13.46
N ASN A 395 25.46 23.31 14.22
CA ASN A 395 25.17 21.87 14.13
C ASN A 395 23.82 21.57 13.47
N GLU A 396 23.24 22.57 12.78
CA GLU A 396 21.94 22.50 12.17
C GLU A 396 21.97 23.13 10.78
N ILE A 397 21.25 22.53 9.84
CA ILE A 397 20.98 23.08 8.51
C ILE A 397 19.61 23.75 8.52
N SER A 398 19.48 24.89 7.83
CA SER A 398 18.22 25.61 7.75
C SER A 398 17.17 24.79 6.96
N GLY A 399 15.92 24.87 7.43
CA GLY A 399 14.79 24.23 6.75
C GLY A 399 14.60 24.75 5.34
N LYS A 400 14.95 26.01 5.07
CA LYS A 400 14.91 26.61 3.73
C LYS A 400 15.92 25.99 2.77
N GLU A 401 17.14 25.70 3.21
CA GLU A 401 18.14 25.01 2.37
C GLU A 401 17.67 23.59 2.03
N ALA A 402 17.15 22.86 3.03
CA ALA A 402 16.57 21.54 2.80
C ALA A 402 15.34 21.59 1.89
N PHE A 403 14.50 22.63 2.01
CA PHE A 403 13.36 22.83 1.12
C PHE A 403 13.79 23.09 -0.34
N ILE A 404 14.85 23.85 -0.56
CA ILE A 404 15.41 24.06 -1.93
C ILE A 404 15.93 22.73 -2.51
N LEU A 405 16.62 21.91 -1.70
CA LEU A 405 17.04 20.57 -2.13
C LEU A 405 15.85 19.70 -2.52
N TYR A 406 14.79 19.74 -1.73
CA TYR A 406 13.56 18.97 -1.98
C TYR A 406 12.77 19.47 -3.19
N ASP A 407 12.42 20.77 -3.21
CA ASP A 407 11.50 21.35 -4.19
C ASP A 407 12.16 21.58 -5.56
N THR A 408 13.39 22.11 -5.56
CA THR A 408 14.10 22.50 -6.79
C THR A 408 14.89 21.35 -7.40
N TYR A 409 15.56 20.56 -6.56
CA TYR A 409 16.45 19.50 -7.03
C TYR A 409 15.84 18.09 -6.90
N GLY A 410 14.67 17.95 -6.29
CA GLY A 410 14.00 16.66 -6.11
C GLY A 410 14.73 15.71 -5.15
N PHE A 411 15.60 16.26 -4.29
CA PHE A 411 16.36 15.49 -3.32
C PHE A 411 15.46 15.21 -2.08
N PRO A 412 15.20 13.94 -1.73
CA PRO A 412 14.23 13.62 -0.69
C PRO A 412 14.62 14.13 0.70
N LEU A 413 13.65 14.61 1.48
CA LEU A 413 13.87 15.14 2.83
C LEU A 413 14.44 14.07 3.76
N ASP A 414 13.87 12.87 3.77
CA ASP A 414 14.32 11.74 4.58
C ASP A 414 15.79 11.36 4.31
N LEU A 415 16.23 11.58 3.09
CA LEU A 415 17.61 11.37 2.70
C LEU A 415 18.52 12.52 3.21
N THR A 416 18.02 13.75 3.18
CA THR A 416 18.69 14.91 3.78
C THR A 416 18.90 14.69 5.29
N GLU A 417 17.84 14.33 6.02
CA GLU A 417 17.89 14.05 7.46
C GLU A 417 18.87 12.93 7.80
N LEU A 418 18.87 11.86 7.02
CA LEU A 418 19.77 10.73 7.24
C LEU A 418 21.25 11.13 7.05
N ILE A 419 21.58 11.89 6.01
CA ILE A 419 22.96 12.38 5.79
C ILE A 419 23.36 13.37 6.90
N LEU A 420 22.46 14.23 7.34
CA LEU A 420 22.71 15.15 8.44
C LEU A 420 23.00 14.38 9.74
N LYS A 421 22.19 13.39 10.08
CA LYS A 421 22.38 12.51 11.25
C LYS A 421 23.76 11.81 11.22
N GLU A 422 24.16 11.27 10.07
CA GLU A 422 25.48 10.67 9.87
C GLU A 422 26.64 11.67 10.09
N ASN A 423 26.41 12.96 9.84
CA ASN A 423 27.35 14.04 10.06
C ASN A 423 27.27 14.67 11.46
N GLY A 424 26.44 14.15 12.38
CA GLY A 424 26.20 14.69 13.70
C GLY A 424 25.46 16.04 13.67
N MET A 425 24.64 16.26 12.65
CA MET A 425 23.87 17.49 12.45
C MET A 425 22.37 17.22 12.47
N THR A 426 21.60 18.28 12.67
CA THR A 426 20.13 18.28 12.62
C THR A 426 19.60 19.19 11.52
N LEU A 427 18.30 19.11 11.29
CA LEU A 427 17.54 19.96 10.37
C LEU A 427 16.60 20.85 11.17
N ASP A 428 16.45 22.12 10.81
CA ASP A 428 15.33 22.96 11.25
C ASP A 428 14.05 22.52 10.55
N GLN A 429 13.39 21.53 11.17
CA GLN A 429 12.15 20.93 10.66
C GLN A 429 11.01 21.96 10.63
N ALA A 430 10.96 22.86 11.63
CA ALA A 430 9.89 23.86 11.72
C ALA A 430 9.95 24.86 10.55
N GLU A 431 11.15 25.30 10.17
CA GLU A 431 11.35 26.16 9.01
C GLU A 431 11.02 25.42 7.70
N PHE A 432 11.41 24.15 7.55
CA PHE A 432 11.07 23.33 6.40
C PHE A 432 9.54 23.19 6.23
N ASP A 433 8.83 22.86 7.31
CA ASP A 433 7.37 22.71 7.31
C ASP A 433 6.66 24.02 6.98
N SER A 434 7.20 25.16 7.43
CA SER A 434 6.72 26.50 7.10
C SER A 434 6.84 26.80 5.60
N GLU A 435 7.99 26.48 4.98
CA GLU A 435 8.19 26.64 3.54
C GLU A 435 7.25 25.75 2.72
N MET A 436 7.07 24.49 3.14
CA MET A 436 6.10 23.56 2.54
C MET A 436 4.66 24.06 2.66
N ALA A 437 4.27 24.59 3.83
CA ALA A 437 2.94 25.17 4.04
C ALA A 437 2.71 26.38 3.14
N THR A 438 3.73 27.22 2.98
CA THR A 438 3.71 28.41 2.12
C THR A 438 3.53 28.02 0.65
N GLN A 439 4.23 27.01 0.16
CA GLN A 439 4.05 26.47 -1.19
C GLN A 439 2.63 25.92 -1.40
N LYS A 440 2.13 25.11 -0.45
CA LYS A 440 0.76 24.57 -0.49
C LYS A 440 -0.31 25.66 -0.43
N ALA A 441 -0.10 26.71 0.37
CA ALA A 441 -1.01 27.86 0.46
C ALA A 441 -1.06 28.65 -0.85
N ARG A 442 0.07 28.88 -1.51
CA ARG A 442 0.13 29.50 -2.85
C ARG A 442 -0.67 28.72 -3.89
N ALA A 443 -0.57 27.40 -3.86
CA ALA A 443 -1.35 26.50 -4.73
C ALA A 443 -2.86 26.54 -4.42
N ARG A 444 -3.26 26.60 -3.12
CA ARG A 444 -4.67 26.68 -2.68
C ARG A 444 -5.31 28.03 -2.93
N ASN A 445 -4.61 29.13 -2.68
CA ASN A 445 -5.15 30.50 -2.89
C ASN A 445 -5.46 30.82 -4.36
N ALA A 446 -4.90 30.04 -5.29
CA ALA A 446 -5.26 30.13 -6.71
C ALA A 446 -6.67 29.58 -7.02
N ALA A 447 -7.31 28.83 -6.10
CA ALA A 447 -8.55 28.08 -6.31
C ALA A 447 -9.71 28.48 -5.36
N ALA A 448 -9.59 29.54 -4.56
CA ALA A 448 -10.63 29.92 -3.59
C ALA A 448 -11.94 30.34 -4.28
N VAL A 449 -13.06 29.71 -3.87
CA VAL A 449 -14.43 29.97 -4.32
C VAL A 449 -15.27 30.31 -3.09
N GLU A 450 -15.94 31.46 -3.09
CA GLU A 450 -16.89 31.85 -2.06
C GLU A 450 -18.31 31.49 -2.54
N THR A 451 -18.96 30.57 -1.83
CA THR A 451 -20.34 30.16 -2.14
C THR A 451 -21.31 30.79 -1.14
N GLY A 452 -22.38 31.39 -1.63
CA GLY A 452 -23.53 31.81 -0.81
C GLY A 452 -24.40 30.64 -0.37
N ASP A 453 -25.36 30.92 0.52
CA ASP A 453 -26.32 29.91 0.97
C ASP A 453 -27.33 29.55 -0.15
N TRP A 454 -27.85 28.32 -0.08
CA TRP A 454 -28.90 27.87 -1.00
C TRP A 454 -30.21 28.53 -0.70
N VAL A 455 -30.80 29.21 -1.70
CA VAL A 455 -32.17 29.66 -1.69
C VAL A 455 -33.05 28.55 -2.25
N VAL A 456 -33.91 27.97 -1.40
CA VAL A 456 -34.82 26.90 -1.78
C VAL A 456 -36.06 27.52 -2.42
N VAL A 457 -36.37 27.14 -3.66
CA VAL A 457 -37.54 27.53 -4.41
C VAL A 457 -38.66 26.50 -4.22
N ARG A 458 -38.27 25.22 -4.23
CA ARG A 458 -39.17 24.05 -4.05
C ARG A 458 -38.45 22.93 -3.34
N ASP A 459 -39.18 22.19 -2.52
CA ASP A 459 -38.72 20.91 -1.97
C ASP A 459 -38.81 19.85 -3.08
N GLY A 460 -37.85 18.94 -3.08
CA GLY A 460 -37.80 17.80 -3.99
C GLY A 460 -36.40 17.25 -4.19
N GLU A 461 -36.34 16.07 -4.78
CA GLU A 461 -35.12 15.42 -5.20
C GLU A 461 -34.90 15.61 -6.70
N GLN A 462 -33.63 15.61 -7.11
CA GLN A 462 -33.27 15.73 -8.53
C GLN A 462 -33.28 14.35 -9.20
N GLU A 463 -33.90 14.26 -10.36
CA GLU A 463 -33.85 13.10 -11.24
C GLU A 463 -32.95 13.39 -12.45
N PHE A 464 -32.02 12.47 -12.74
CA PHE A 464 -31.16 12.54 -13.92
C PHE A 464 -31.69 11.62 -15.04
N VAL A 465 -32.03 12.20 -16.18
CA VAL A 465 -32.59 11.49 -17.35
C VAL A 465 -31.67 11.54 -18.58
N GLY A 466 -30.47 12.12 -18.45
CA GLY A 466 -29.57 12.45 -19.56
C GLY A 466 -28.89 11.27 -20.26
N TYR A 467 -29.16 10.03 -19.84
CA TYR A 467 -28.75 8.87 -20.62
C TYR A 467 -29.70 8.57 -21.80
N ASP A 468 -30.96 8.97 -21.66
CA ASP A 468 -32.01 8.62 -22.62
C ASP A 468 -32.65 9.87 -23.28
N MET A 469 -32.49 11.05 -22.64
CA MET A 469 -33.12 12.30 -23.09
C MET A 469 -32.09 13.42 -23.20
N THR A 470 -32.19 14.21 -24.26
CA THR A 470 -31.39 15.42 -24.49
C THR A 470 -32.15 16.70 -24.13
N LYS A 471 -33.48 16.54 -23.89
CA LYS A 471 -34.42 17.62 -23.63
C LYS A 471 -35.52 17.13 -22.69
N THR A 472 -35.91 17.95 -21.69
CA THR A 472 -36.96 17.58 -20.73
C THR A 472 -37.57 18.82 -20.06
N PRO A 473 -38.89 18.81 -19.75
CA PRO A 473 -39.49 19.81 -18.88
C PRO A 473 -38.90 19.73 -17.45
N THR A 474 -38.61 20.86 -16.85
CA THR A 474 -38.00 20.92 -15.50
C THR A 474 -38.46 22.16 -14.72
N ARG A 475 -38.15 22.15 -13.42
CA ARG A 475 -38.31 23.30 -12.51
C ARG A 475 -37.06 23.47 -11.67
N ILE A 476 -36.83 24.72 -11.23
CA ILE A 476 -35.72 25.02 -10.31
C ILE A 476 -36.15 24.61 -8.89
N LEU A 477 -35.34 23.74 -8.26
CA LEU A 477 -35.51 23.37 -6.86
C LEU A 477 -34.84 24.36 -5.94
N ARG A 478 -33.61 24.75 -6.25
CA ARG A 478 -32.82 25.72 -5.47
C ARG A 478 -31.75 26.38 -6.31
N TYR A 479 -31.27 27.51 -5.84
CA TYR A 479 -30.16 28.24 -6.46
C TYR A 479 -29.31 28.93 -5.40
N ARG A 480 -28.07 29.28 -5.76
CA ARG A 480 -27.21 30.15 -4.94
C ARG A 480 -26.31 31.00 -5.82
N LYS A 481 -25.85 32.14 -5.26
CA LYS A 481 -24.84 32.99 -5.87
C LYS A 481 -23.45 32.52 -5.47
N VAL A 482 -22.53 32.53 -6.41
CA VAL A 482 -21.13 32.12 -6.22
C VAL A 482 -20.22 33.24 -6.73
N LYS A 483 -19.16 33.52 -5.96
CA LYS A 483 -18.12 34.44 -6.33
C LYS A 483 -16.78 33.73 -6.37
N GLN A 484 -16.13 33.81 -7.53
CA GLN A 484 -14.80 33.25 -7.73
C GLN A 484 -13.87 34.33 -8.29
N LYS A 485 -12.94 34.83 -7.48
CA LYS A 485 -12.12 36.01 -7.80
C LYS A 485 -13.00 37.19 -8.14
N ASN A 486 -12.95 37.69 -9.39
CA ASN A 486 -13.74 38.83 -9.86
C ASN A 486 -15.01 38.44 -10.64
N ASN A 487 -15.31 37.12 -10.74
CA ASN A 487 -16.48 36.63 -11.47
C ASN A 487 -17.59 36.23 -10.51
N GLU A 488 -18.80 36.68 -10.79
CA GLU A 488 -20.01 36.24 -10.09
C GLU A 488 -20.87 35.42 -11.06
N PHE A 489 -21.43 34.32 -10.56
CA PHE A 489 -22.32 33.45 -11.31
C PHE A 489 -23.29 32.75 -10.35
N TYR A 490 -24.26 32.05 -10.91
CA TYR A 490 -25.26 31.31 -10.14
C TYR A 490 -25.11 29.82 -10.36
N GLN A 491 -25.43 29.07 -9.33
CA GLN A 491 -25.59 27.63 -9.34
C GLN A 491 -27.06 27.29 -9.16
N ILE A 492 -27.61 26.42 -10.01
CA ILE A 492 -29.02 26.04 -10.04
C ILE A 492 -29.11 24.51 -9.94
N VAL A 493 -30.04 24.00 -9.14
CA VAL A 493 -30.42 22.59 -9.09
C VAL A 493 -31.81 22.41 -9.68
N LEU A 494 -31.94 21.55 -10.68
CA LEU A 494 -33.18 21.26 -11.39
C LEU A 494 -33.89 20.02 -10.82
N SER A 495 -35.22 19.96 -10.93
CA SER A 495 -36.01 18.80 -10.51
C SER A 495 -35.79 17.58 -11.40
N VAL A 496 -35.75 17.79 -12.71
CA VAL A 496 -35.36 16.75 -13.70
C VAL A 496 -34.30 17.37 -14.59
N THR A 497 -33.21 16.63 -14.85
CA THR A 497 -32.12 17.17 -15.66
C THR A 497 -31.61 16.19 -16.70
N PRO A 498 -31.47 16.64 -17.98
CA PRO A 498 -30.79 15.90 -19.02
C PRO A 498 -29.27 16.19 -19.01
N PHE A 499 -28.79 17.15 -18.23
CA PHE A 499 -27.39 17.56 -18.18
C PHE A 499 -26.55 16.57 -17.40
N TYR A 500 -25.55 15.97 -18.04
CA TYR A 500 -24.55 15.15 -17.39
C TYR A 500 -23.63 16.04 -16.55
N ALA A 501 -23.54 15.75 -15.25
CA ALA A 501 -22.63 16.44 -14.36
C ALA A 501 -21.21 15.87 -14.49
N GLU A 502 -20.19 16.72 -14.43
CA GLU A 502 -18.79 16.34 -14.52
C GLU A 502 -18.46 15.15 -13.61
N MET A 503 -18.03 14.04 -14.22
CA MET A 503 -17.67 12.82 -13.51
C MET A 503 -16.80 11.94 -14.41
N GLY A 504 -15.85 11.17 -13.78
CA GLY A 504 -15.00 10.22 -14.51
C GLY A 504 -14.07 10.85 -15.55
N GLY A 505 -13.73 12.12 -15.38
CA GLY A 505 -12.91 12.87 -16.35
C GLY A 505 -13.68 13.48 -17.51
N GLN A 506 -14.97 13.12 -17.68
CA GLN A 506 -15.85 13.76 -18.66
C GLN A 506 -16.34 15.11 -18.14
N VAL A 507 -16.21 16.16 -18.95
CA VAL A 507 -16.74 17.51 -18.63
C VAL A 507 -18.27 17.50 -18.52
N GLY A 508 -18.82 18.44 -17.74
CA GLY A 508 -20.26 18.63 -17.62
C GLY A 508 -20.88 19.14 -18.94
N ASP A 509 -22.14 18.82 -19.13
CA ASP A 509 -22.88 19.32 -20.28
C ASP A 509 -23.15 20.82 -20.14
N ARG A 510 -23.29 21.43 -21.29
CA ARG A 510 -23.77 22.80 -21.49
C ARG A 510 -25.07 22.81 -22.32
N GLY A 511 -25.78 23.91 -22.27
CA GLY A 511 -27.05 24.05 -23.00
C GLY A 511 -27.88 25.22 -22.48
N HIS A 512 -29.20 25.06 -22.46
CA HIS A 512 -30.11 26.14 -22.11
C HIS A 512 -31.28 25.67 -21.25
N LEU A 513 -31.82 26.59 -20.45
CA LEU A 513 -33.17 26.54 -19.90
C LEU A 513 -34.03 27.53 -20.69
N VAL A 514 -35.12 27.05 -21.27
CA VAL A 514 -35.99 27.84 -22.17
C VAL A 514 -37.38 27.93 -21.59
N ASN A 515 -37.89 29.15 -21.48
CA ASN A 515 -39.31 29.46 -21.21
C ASN A 515 -39.77 30.63 -22.09
N GLY A 516 -40.35 30.33 -23.27
CA GLY A 516 -40.70 31.36 -24.26
C GLY A 516 -39.46 32.11 -24.73
N ASP A 517 -39.47 33.43 -24.54
CA ASP A 517 -38.35 34.29 -24.91
C ASP A 517 -37.25 34.35 -23.82
N ASP A 518 -37.48 33.80 -22.62
CA ASP A 518 -36.48 33.77 -21.56
C ASP A 518 -35.58 32.54 -21.72
N ILE A 519 -34.38 32.80 -22.22
CA ILE A 519 -33.36 31.77 -22.46
C ILE A 519 -32.20 32.04 -21.49
N VAL A 520 -31.92 31.01 -20.65
CA VAL A 520 -30.83 31.01 -19.69
C VAL A 520 -29.77 30.00 -20.11
N GLU A 521 -28.58 30.48 -20.42
CA GLU A 521 -27.43 29.64 -20.79
C GLU A 521 -26.90 28.89 -19.57
N ILE A 522 -26.76 27.57 -19.68
CA ILE A 522 -26.01 26.72 -18.78
C ILE A 522 -24.66 26.45 -19.45
N TYR A 523 -23.60 27.04 -18.92
CA TYR A 523 -22.27 26.95 -19.53
C TYR A 523 -21.44 25.78 -19.00
N ASP A 524 -21.83 25.14 -17.87
CA ASP A 524 -21.19 23.95 -17.29
C ASP A 524 -22.15 23.27 -16.31
N THR A 525 -21.92 21.97 -16.05
CA THR A 525 -22.67 21.19 -15.05
C THR A 525 -21.70 20.41 -14.18
N LYS A 526 -21.68 20.70 -12.89
CA LYS A 526 -20.80 20.08 -11.89
C LYS A 526 -21.56 19.11 -11.01
N ARG A 527 -20.84 18.18 -10.39
CA ARG A 527 -21.42 17.29 -9.38
C ARG A 527 -21.05 17.77 -7.97
N GLU A 528 -22.05 17.96 -7.12
CA GLU A 528 -21.88 18.35 -5.73
C GLU A 528 -22.83 17.56 -4.85
N ASN A 529 -22.32 16.85 -3.84
CA ASN A 529 -23.11 16.03 -2.91
C ASN A 529 -24.11 15.07 -3.61
N GLY A 530 -23.70 14.47 -4.72
CA GLY A 530 -24.54 13.56 -5.50
C GLY A 530 -25.47 14.24 -6.50
N MET A 531 -25.66 15.57 -6.45
CA MET A 531 -26.54 16.33 -7.32
C MET A 531 -25.78 16.93 -8.52
N GLY A 532 -26.47 17.06 -9.65
CA GLY A 532 -26.05 17.87 -10.78
C GLY A 532 -26.34 19.36 -10.52
N VAL A 533 -25.30 20.18 -10.49
CA VAL A 533 -25.38 21.61 -10.25
C VAL A 533 -25.06 22.35 -11.56
N HIS A 534 -26.01 23.10 -12.07
CA HIS A 534 -25.93 23.81 -13.34
C HIS A 534 -25.41 25.24 -13.12
N LEU A 535 -24.39 25.63 -13.87
CA LEU A 535 -23.73 26.92 -13.74
C LEU A 535 -24.25 27.91 -14.80
N THR A 536 -24.69 29.09 -14.36
CA THR A 536 -25.20 30.13 -15.24
C THR A 536 -24.76 31.52 -14.80
N LYS A 537 -24.66 32.49 -15.74
CA LYS A 537 -24.31 33.88 -15.46
C LYS A 537 -25.49 34.71 -14.98
N LYS A 538 -26.73 34.29 -15.26
CA LYS A 538 -27.94 34.99 -14.86
C LYS A 538 -29.03 34.02 -14.40
N LEU A 539 -29.88 34.43 -13.50
CA LEU A 539 -31.11 33.72 -13.18
C LEU A 539 -32.20 34.03 -14.23
N PRO A 540 -33.19 33.14 -14.44
CA PRO A 540 -34.36 33.44 -15.25
C PRO A 540 -35.20 34.54 -14.64
N ALA A 541 -36.02 35.22 -15.47
CA ALA A 541 -36.91 36.30 -15.03
C ALA A 541 -37.98 35.80 -14.05
N ASP A 542 -38.56 34.62 -14.30
CA ASP A 542 -39.47 33.92 -13.39
C ASP A 542 -38.84 32.61 -12.95
N ILE A 543 -38.36 32.58 -11.72
CA ILE A 543 -37.64 31.45 -11.16
C ILE A 543 -38.56 30.26 -10.83
N GLU A 544 -39.87 30.49 -10.70
CA GLU A 544 -40.87 29.47 -10.41
C GLU A 544 -41.46 28.81 -11.66
N ALA A 545 -41.15 29.34 -12.84
CA ALA A 545 -41.65 28.84 -14.10
C ALA A 545 -41.26 27.38 -14.39
N VAL A 546 -41.93 26.80 -15.39
CA VAL A 546 -41.52 25.53 -16.00
C VAL A 546 -40.60 25.86 -17.16
N PHE A 547 -39.42 25.26 -17.16
CA PHE A 547 -38.44 25.42 -18.23
C PHE A 547 -38.36 24.15 -19.05
N GLU A 548 -38.00 24.29 -20.30
CA GLU A 548 -37.47 23.19 -21.08
C GLU A 548 -35.95 23.22 -20.96
N ALA A 549 -35.38 22.15 -20.36
CA ALA A 549 -33.94 21.95 -20.22
C ALA A 549 -33.42 21.23 -21.47
N GLU A 550 -32.53 21.89 -22.22
CA GLU A 550 -31.98 21.37 -23.49
C GLU A 550 -30.46 21.38 -23.41
N ILE A 551 -29.83 20.23 -23.67
CA ILE A 551 -28.37 20.17 -23.76
C ILE A 551 -27.87 20.50 -25.17
N ASP A 552 -26.59 20.89 -25.28
CA ASP A 552 -25.88 20.97 -26.57
C ASP A 552 -25.61 19.53 -27.08
N GLU A 553 -26.48 19.04 -27.95
CA GLU A 553 -26.45 17.68 -28.48
C GLU A 553 -25.19 17.40 -29.30
N GLU A 554 -24.69 18.38 -30.05
CA GLU A 554 -23.46 18.23 -30.85
C GLU A 554 -22.23 18.05 -29.93
N ALA A 555 -22.13 18.87 -28.90
CA ALA A 555 -21.08 18.75 -27.90
C ALA A 555 -21.16 17.41 -27.15
N ARG A 556 -22.37 17.00 -26.70
CA ARG A 556 -22.57 15.70 -26.02
C ARG A 556 -22.18 14.52 -26.92
N LYS A 557 -22.51 14.54 -28.19
CA LYS A 557 -22.14 13.49 -29.14
C LYS A 557 -20.63 13.41 -29.33
N ALA A 558 -19.96 14.54 -29.47
CA ALA A 558 -18.51 14.60 -29.57
C ALA A 558 -17.84 14.09 -28.29
N ILE A 559 -18.31 14.52 -27.10
CA ILE A 559 -17.82 14.05 -25.79
C ILE A 559 -17.99 12.52 -25.66
N SER A 560 -19.17 11.99 -26.01
CA SER A 560 -19.44 10.53 -25.93
C SER A 560 -18.52 9.73 -26.85
N SER A 561 -18.22 10.26 -28.03
CA SER A 561 -17.26 9.66 -28.96
C SER A 561 -15.84 9.67 -28.38
N ASN A 562 -15.40 10.78 -27.82
CA ASN A 562 -14.10 10.91 -27.17
C ASN A 562 -13.99 10.04 -25.91
N HIS A 563 -15.07 9.90 -25.14
CA HIS A 563 -15.11 9.01 -23.97
C HIS A 563 -14.91 7.54 -24.39
N THR A 564 -15.62 7.10 -25.42
CA THR A 564 -15.42 5.75 -26.00
C THR A 564 -14.00 5.58 -26.52
N ALA A 565 -13.46 6.59 -27.24
CA ALA A 565 -12.09 6.56 -27.74
C ALA A 565 -11.06 6.46 -26.60
N THR A 566 -11.34 7.04 -25.42
CA THR A 566 -10.49 6.93 -24.24
C THR A 566 -10.35 5.47 -23.78
N HIS A 567 -11.45 4.70 -23.75
CA HIS A 567 -11.41 3.28 -23.40
C HIS A 567 -10.64 2.45 -24.44
N LEU A 568 -10.85 2.72 -25.73
CA LEU A 568 -10.13 2.03 -26.81
C LEU A 568 -8.63 2.38 -26.79
N LEU A 569 -8.27 3.61 -26.45
CA LEU A 569 -6.88 4.04 -26.25
C LEU A 569 -6.25 3.32 -25.07
N HIS A 570 -6.95 3.21 -23.94
CA HIS A 570 -6.45 2.50 -22.76
C HIS A 570 -6.12 1.05 -23.08
N GLU A 571 -7.03 0.36 -23.74
CA GLU A 571 -6.82 -1.04 -24.15
C GLU A 571 -5.68 -1.18 -25.16
N ALA A 572 -5.57 -0.27 -26.14
CA ALA A 572 -4.45 -0.26 -27.08
C ALA A 572 -3.10 -0.03 -26.37
N LEU A 573 -3.05 0.85 -25.39
CA LEU A 573 -1.85 1.07 -24.56
C LEU A 573 -1.48 -0.20 -23.77
N ARG A 574 -2.46 -0.88 -23.18
CA ARG A 574 -2.23 -2.14 -22.46
C ARG A 574 -1.70 -3.25 -23.36
N GLU A 575 -2.24 -3.38 -24.56
CA GLU A 575 -1.80 -4.38 -25.53
C GLU A 575 -0.37 -4.12 -26.05
N VAL A 576 -0.01 -2.86 -26.27
CA VAL A 576 1.29 -2.49 -26.81
C VAL A 576 2.39 -2.40 -25.75
N LEU A 577 2.06 -1.86 -24.57
CA LEU A 577 3.03 -1.54 -23.50
C LEU A 577 3.02 -2.55 -22.35
N GLY A 578 1.92 -3.27 -22.17
CA GLY A 578 1.73 -4.27 -21.11
C GLY A 578 0.64 -3.92 -20.11
N THR A 579 0.23 -4.94 -19.34
CA THR A 579 -0.90 -4.89 -18.39
C THR A 579 -0.69 -3.96 -17.20
N HIS A 580 0.53 -3.48 -16.95
CA HIS A 580 0.86 -2.49 -15.90
C HIS A 580 0.31 -1.09 -16.22
N VAL A 581 -0.14 -0.84 -17.45
CA VAL A 581 -0.74 0.44 -17.83
C VAL A 581 -2.10 0.57 -17.14
N GLU A 582 -2.17 1.49 -16.19
CA GLU A 582 -3.38 1.85 -15.46
C GLU A 582 -3.68 3.33 -15.62
N GLN A 583 -4.96 3.68 -15.69
CA GLN A 583 -5.39 5.07 -15.73
C GLN A 583 -5.03 5.78 -14.42
N ARG A 584 -4.39 6.94 -14.52
CA ARG A 584 -4.07 7.84 -13.41
C ARG A 584 -4.92 9.10 -13.42
N GLY A 585 -5.42 9.48 -14.57
CA GLY A 585 -6.33 10.60 -14.77
C GLY A 585 -6.88 10.57 -16.18
N SER A 586 -7.99 11.27 -16.39
CA SER A 586 -8.54 11.53 -17.72
C SER A 586 -9.20 12.89 -17.77
N PHE A 587 -9.27 13.46 -18.97
CA PHE A 587 -10.05 14.62 -19.29
C PHE A 587 -10.67 14.41 -20.65
N VAL A 588 -11.98 14.52 -20.75
CA VAL A 588 -12.75 14.26 -21.98
C VAL A 588 -13.66 15.44 -22.24
N SER A 589 -13.41 16.16 -23.32
CA SER A 589 -14.18 17.30 -23.81
C SER A 589 -14.64 17.06 -25.25
N PRO A 590 -15.44 17.97 -25.86
CA PRO A 590 -15.84 17.84 -27.27
C PRO A 590 -14.64 17.82 -28.23
N ASP A 591 -13.59 18.58 -27.90
CA ASP A 591 -12.46 18.85 -28.81
C ASP A 591 -11.25 17.93 -28.57
N VAL A 592 -11.07 17.46 -27.31
CA VAL A 592 -9.86 16.73 -26.93
C VAL A 592 -10.14 15.73 -25.81
N LEU A 593 -9.46 14.61 -25.86
CA LEU A 593 -9.27 13.71 -24.73
C LEU A 593 -7.82 13.75 -24.26
N ARG A 594 -7.61 13.68 -22.92
CA ARG A 594 -6.33 13.45 -22.30
C ARG A 594 -6.44 12.19 -21.45
N PHE A 595 -5.48 11.32 -21.59
CA PHE A 595 -5.41 10.08 -20.82
C PHE A 595 -4.05 9.99 -20.13
N ASP A 596 -4.03 10.16 -18.82
CA ASP A 596 -2.83 10.06 -17.99
C ASP A 596 -2.73 8.62 -17.48
N PHE A 597 -1.61 7.97 -17.69
CA PHE A 597 -1.44 6.55 -17.35
C PHE A 597 -0.07 6.25 -16.72
N SER A 598 0.00 5.12 -16.01
CA SER A 598 1.23 4.63 -15.44
C SER A 598 2.09 3.97 -16.51
N HIS A 599 3.31 4.46 -16.67
CA HIS A 599 4.36 3.82 -17.45
C HIS A 599 5.73 4.27 -16.92
N PHE A 600 6.74 3.44 -17.04
CA PHE A 600 8.03 3.64 -16.41
C PHE A 600 9.03 4.40 -17.30
N GLN A 601 8.75 4.55 -18.60
CA GLN A 601 9.62 5.24 -19.55
C GLN A 601 8.83 6.10 -20.53
N LYS A 602 9.53 6.96 -21.27
CA LYS A 602 8.94 7.70 -22.41
C LYS A 602 8.64 6.73 -23.54
N LEU A 603 7.45 6.83 -24.14
CA LEU A 603 7.07 6.02 -25.30
C LEU A 603 7.96 6.33 -26.49
N THR A 604 8.36 5.28 -27.19
CA THR A 604 9.09 5.40 -28.45
C THR A 604 8.14 5.80 -29.59
N PRO A 605 8.64 6.43 -30.66
CA PRO A 605 7.81 6.75 -31.82
C PRO A 605 7.15 5.54 -32.46
N GLU A 606 7.74 4.36 -32.33
CA GLU A 606 7.18 3.11 -32.86
C GLU A 606 6.01 2.60 -31.99
N GLU A 607 6.16 2.63 -30.67
CA GLU A 607 5.09 2.30 -29.75
C GLU A 607 3.88 3.23 -29.92
N ILE A 608 4.11 4.54 -30.06
CA ILE A 608 3.05 5.52 -30.34
C ILE A 608 2.30 5.15 -31.64
N ARG A 609 3.02 4.89 -32.72
CA ARG A 609 2.39 4.49 -34.00
C ARG A 609 1.58 3.20 -33.90
N ARG A 610 2.06 2.21 -33.13
CA ARG A 610 1.33 0.96 -32.89
C ARG A 610 0.04 1.20 -32.10
N VAL A 611 0.11 2.02 -31.04
CA VAL A 611 -1.06 2.39 -30.25
C VAL A 611 -2.09 3.13 -31.10
N GLU A 612 -1.66 4.14 -31.87
CA GLU A 612 -2.53 4.89 -32.78
C GLU A 612 -3.19 3.98 -33.84
N HIS A 613 -2.41 3.10 -34.45
CA HIS A 613 -2.92 2.16 -35.44
C HIS A 613 -3.97 1.24 -34.84
N LEU A 614 -3.71 0.68 -33.66
CA LEU A 614 -4.58 -0.25 -32.97
C LEU A 614 -5.88 0.44 -32.52
N ALA A 615 -5.80 1.59 -31.86
CA ALA A 615 -6.96 2.37 -31.44
C ALA A 615 -7.85 2.73 -32.64
N ASN A 616 -7.24 3.27 -33.72
CA ASN A 616 -7.97 3.63 -34.94
C ASN A 616 -8.56 2.43 -35.67
N SER A 617 -7.92 1.26 -35.63
CA SER A 617 -8.49 0.03 -36.23
C SER A 617 -9.76 -0.42 -35.50
N ARG A 618 -9.79 -0.30 -34.17
CA ARG A 618 -10.96 -0.63 -33.34
C ARG A 618 -12.11 0.36 -33.55
N VAL A 619 -11.81 1.65 -33.66
CA VAL A 619 -12.82 2.67 -34.03
C VAL A 619 -13.45 2.34 -35.38
N ARG A 620 -12.63 1.98 -36.39
CA ARG A 620 -13.13 1.63 -37.73
C ARG A 620 -13.87 0.31 -37.77
N ALA A 621 -13.58 -0.61 -36.87
CA ALA A 621 -14.29 -1.90 -36.78
C ALA A 621 -15.75 -1.73 -36.30
N ALA A 622 -16.12 -0.56 -35.77
CA ALA A 622 -17.49 -0.24 -35.31
C ALA A 622 -18.06 -1.35 -34.40
N ILE A 623 -17.29 -1.80 -33.43
CA ILE A 623 -17.65 -2.89 -32.53
C ILE A 623 -18.93 -2.52 -31.79
N PRO A 624 -19.98 -3.37 -31.80
CA PRO A 624 -21.22 -3.07 -31.10
C PRO A 624 -21.00 -3.05 -29.58
N ARG A 625 -21.62 -2.06 -28.93
CA ARG A 625 -21.60 -1.93 -27.47
C ARG A 625 -22.68 -2.81 -26.84
N ASP A 626 -22.31 -3.65 -25.88
CA ASP A 626 -23.27 -4.30 -24.97
C ASP A 626 -23.34 -3.47 -23.68
N GLU A 627 -24.54 -2.98 -23.34
CA GLU A 627 -24.76 -2.13 -22.17
C GLU A 627 -25.68 -2.83 -21.17
N LYS A 628 -25.20 -2.98 -19.94
CA LYS A 628 -25.97 -3.46 -18.78
C LYS A 628 -26.06 -2.36 -17.75
N ARG A 629 -27.30 -1.93 -17.43
CA ARG A 629 -27.56 -0.91 -16.41
C ARG A 629 -27.95 -1.54 -15.08
N CYS A 630 -27.75 -0.82 -13.98
CA CYS A 630 -28.11 -1.25 -12.61
C CYS A 630 -27.54 -2.61 -12.22
N VAL A 631 -26.33 -2.92 -12.67
CA VAL A 631 -25.62 -4.15 -12.31
C VAL A 631 -25.03 -4.01 -10.90
N PRO A 632 -25.30 -4.94 -9.95
CA PRO A 632 -24.69 -4.91 -8.64
C PRO A 632 -23.16 -4.91 -8.74
N ILE A 633 -22.49 -4.07 -7.97
CA ILE A 633 -21.03 -3.91 -8.04
C ILE A 633 -20.26 -5.22 -7.86
N LEU A 634 -20.77 -6.13 -7.03
CA LEU A 634 -20.21 -7.47 -6.80
C LEU A 634 -20.22 -8.37 -8.06
N SER A 635 -21.08 -8.09 -9.05
CA SER A 635 -21.11 -8.86 -10.30
C SER A 635 -20.10 -8.34 -11.34
N LEU A 636 -19.46 -7.19 -11.10
CA LEU A 636 -18.45 -6.59 -11.97
C LEU A 636 -17.03 -7.09 -11.66
N ILE A 637 -16.82 -7.79 -10.55
CA ILE A 637 -15.51 -8.33 -10.12
C ILE A 637 -14.94 -9.37 -11.09
N HIS A 638 -15.77 -9.94 -11.94
CA HIS A 638 -15.40 -10.97 -12.92
C HIS A 638 -15.31 -10.46 -14.38
N ILE A 639 -15.40 -9.15 -14.59
CA ILE A 639 -15.27 -8.52 -15.92
C ILE A 639 -13.94 -7.77 -15.94
N SER A 640 -12.87 -8.50 -16.16
CA SER A 640 -11.53 -7.94 -16.43
C SER A 640 -11.05 -8.41 -17.80
#